data_4f01de7f78f0cb85f7fe03c0f90e48c0
#
_entry.id   4f01de7f78f0cb85f7fe03c0f90e48c0
#
_cell.length_a   1.000
_cell.length_b   1.000
_cell.length_c   1.000
_cell.angle_alpha   90.00
_cell.angle_beta   90.00
_cell.angle_gamma   90.00
#
_symmetry.space_group_name_H-M   'P 1'
#
loop_
_entity.id
_entity.type
_entity.pdbx_description
1 polymer ?
#
loop_
_entity_poly.entity_id
_entity_poly.type
_entity_poly.pdbx_seq_one_letter_code
_entity_poly.pdbx_strand_id
1 'polypeptide(L)'
;MQKIKKTEVIKGVYWVEIPAAGLYLLCGAPEDATKHLMRLRLIIPTEKDGVTFETGPNAILLSDVALQNGKFCNLAEFPVLQMLYRQGMLIPGHPNNTGTKPLLVGGKDQIAAQMQYIYRGNYGLTSVDEIIAAGETPERAEMIMRMKLKFAFGRILPTEELLDHRVVEDTPVELRNGATIRRLRTNVFVLSFDGEEEEIDLTVKRGRNDRSAYPLGFQSIPRDYFSIIHSGQGDGWDINRPCMASILVYQGKIYLIDAGPNISYSLTALGIGVNEIEGIFHTHCHDDHFAGITSLLRTDRRIRYFATPLVRDSVFKKLSALLSVDEEQITSYFDVQDLEFDSWNDVGGLEVFPFLSPHPVETSAFFFRAFWESRYLTYAHLADIASFEVMRNMITDDDSAPGISQADFDLACKNYLTPVDLKKIDIGGGMIHGEVEDFKTDESAKVVLAHRSEPLTNSQKEIGSSAPFGVVDTLIPDTSGNLRRFAFDFLHAYFHDLPRHYLRTLLNNPLVEFMPGEIILRKGIVPENVYLVVTGTVEKIRAEDDVYNIVSAGGLIGEYTGIHGLPSTSAYRTVNFVRALRIPLPAYKEVIDRNNLADMIDHRAKGREILEQSWLFGESVSPPVQNRIADSMVLHEHAAGAVLDVLRADAVCVVESGKIEQVRDGKVTDNIGPRNFFAEEQVLFGPNDEYSYRVVEPCRIYEIPQSVISDVPIVMWKMLESFEFRRSAQTR
;
A
#
# COMPACT_ATOMS: atom_id res chain seq x y z
N MET A 1 0.49 -43.36 -1.93
CA MET A 1 1.31 -42.14 -1.87
C MET A 1 0.40 -41.00 -2.28
N GLN A 2 0.31 -39.92 -1.53
CA GLN A 2 -0.56 -38.77 -1.84
C GLN A 2 -0.15 -38.18 -3.19
N LYS A 3 -1.10 -38.07 -4.12
CA LYS A 3 -0.84 -37.63 -5.51
C LYS A 3 -0.87 -36.10 -5.63
N ILE A 4 -1.71 -35.47 -4.77
CA ILE A 4 -1.82 -34.01 -4.64
C ILE A 4 -1.27 -33.64 -3.27
N LYS A 5 -0.20 -32.83 -3.20
CA LYS A 5 0.37 -32.35 -1.95
C LYS A 5 0.11 -30.86 -1.82
N LYS A 6 -0.62 -30.47 -0.76
CA LYS A 6 -0.91 -29.06 -0.41
C LYS A 6 -0.13 -28.64 0.82
N THR A 7 0.49 -27.45 0.76
CA THR A 7 1.21 -26.80 1.84
C THR A 7 0.66 -25.38 2.02
N GLU A 8 0.23 -24.99 3.22
CA GLU A 8 -0.13 -23.60 3.52
C GLU A 8 1.16 -22.75 3.57
N VAL A 9 1.22 -21.71 2.75
CA VAL A 9 2.35 -20.75 2.67
C VAL A 9 2.17 -19.64 3.71
N ILE A 10 1.04 -18.96 3.62
CA ILE A 10 0.47 -18.04 4.60
C ILE A 10 -1.05 -18.20 4.56
N LYS A 11 -1.78 -17.52 5.42
CA LYS A 11 -3.26 -17.61 5.46
C LYS A 11 -3.89 -17.26 4.13
N GLY A 12 -4.66 -18.20 3.56
CA GLY A 12 -5.33 -18.05 2.26
C GLY A 12 -4.38 -18.17 1.06
N VAL A 13 -3.13 -18.59 1.25
CA VAL A 13 -2.17 -18.85 0.17
C VAL A 13 -1.59 -20.25 0.32
N TYR A 14 -1.63 -21.04 -0.74
CA TYR A 14 -1.17 -22.42 -0.73
C TYR A 14 -0.21 -22.71 -1.87
N TRP A 15 0.68 -23.62 -1.60
CA TRP A 15 1.51 -24.31 -2.58
C TRP A 15 0.98 -25.70 -2.85
N VAL A 16 0.69 -26.05 -4.09
CA VAL A 16 0.18 -27.37 -4.47
C VAL A 16 1.06 -28.02 -5.50
N GLU A 17 1.49 -29.27 -5.23
CA GLU A 17 2.34 -30.06 -6.09
C GLU A 17 1.58 -31.29 -6.59
N ILE A 18 1.62 -31.51 -7.91
CA ILE A 18 1.21 -32.76 -8.61
C ILE A 18 2.36 -33.16 -9.52
N PRO A 19 3.42 -33.79 -8.96
CA PRO A 19 4.64 -34.10 -9.73
C PRO A 19 4.38 -34.98 -10.97
N ALA A 20 3.42 -35.91 -10.86
CA ALA A 20 3.05 -36.81 -11.98
C ALA A 20 2.38 -36.03 -13.13
N ALA A 21 1.74 -34.91 -12.87
CA ALA A 21 1.21 -34.01 -13.90
C ALA A 21 2.22 -32.90 -14.30
N GLY A 22 3.36 -32.80 -13.65
CA GLY A 22 4.30 -31.69 -13.82
C GLY A 22 3.71 -30.33 -13.44
N LEU A 23 2.78 -30.31 -12.48
CA LEU A 23 2.07 -29.10 -12.05
C LEU A 23 2.57 -28.66 -10.66
N TYR A 24 3.02 -27.42 -10.59
CA TYR A 24 3.46 -26.72 -9.37
C TYR A 24 2.71 -25.41 -9.29
N LEU A 25 1.67 -25.38 -8.44
CA LEU A 25 0.66 -24.32 -8.43
C LEU A 25 0.79 -23.42 -7.19
N LEU A 26 1.04 -22.14 -7.39
CA LEU A 26 0.84 -21.12 -6.36
C LEU A 26 -0.62 -20.72 -6.36
N CYS A 27 -1.31 -20.91 -5.23
CA CYS A 27 -2.72 -20.60 -5.06
C CYS A 27 -2.87 -19.34 -4.19
N GLY A 28 -3.33 -18.24 -4.80
CA GLY A 28 -3.28 -16.88 -4.23
C GLY A 28 -1.90 -16.24 -4.41
N ALA A 29 -1.87 -14.98 -4.83
CA ALA A 29 -0.63 -14.24 -5.10
C ALA A 29 -0.70 -12.82 -4.49
N PRO A 30 -0.83 -12.66 -3.16
CA PRO A 30 -0.72 -11.36 -2.50
C PRO A 30 0.74 -10.84 -2.54
N GLU A 31 0.96 -9.64 -2.02
CA GLU A 31 2.30 -9.05 -1.90
C GLU A 31 3.31 -10.04 -1.26
N ASP A 32 4.55 -10.06 -1.74
CA ASP A 32 5.65 -10.92 -1.25
C ASP A 32 5.38 -12.45 -1.29
N ALA A 33 4.37 -12.93 -2.02
CA ALA A 33 4.09 -14.38 -2.12
C ALA A 33 5.33 -15.19 -2.51
N THR A 34 6.13 -14.70 -3.44
CA THR A 34 7.38 -15.35 -3.90
C THR A 34 8.42 -15.44 -2.77
N LYS A 35 8.61 -14.38 -1.98
CA LYS A 35 9.54 -14.39 -0.84
C LYS A 35 9.14 -15.42 0.23
N HIS A 36 7.82 -15.58 0.46
CA HIS A 36 7.33 -16.62 1.36
C HIS A 36 7.65 -18.04 0.85
N LEU A 37 7.49 -18.30 -0.47
CA LEU A 37 7.89 -19.57 -1.08
C LEU A 37 9.41 -19.84 -0.93
N MET A 38 10.24 -18.82 -1.14
CA MET A 38 11.70 -18.92 -0.95
C MET A 38 12.05 -19.20 0.51
N ARG A 39 11.40 -18.54 1.46
CA ARG A 39 11.63 -18.74 2.89
C ARG A 39 11.23 -20.14 3.37
N LEU A 40 10.18 -20.71 2.80
CA LEU A 40 9.74 -22.08 3.06
C LEU A 40 10.53 -23.13 2.29
N ARG A 41 11.51 -22.71 1.48
CA ARG A 41 12.32 -23.59 0.61
C ARG A 41 11.46 -24.36 -0.40
N LEU A 42 10.38 -23.77 -0.87
CA LEU A 42 9.56 -24.26 -1.98
C LEU A 42 10.11 -23.75 -3.32
N ILE A 43 10.83 -22.62 -3.29
CA ILE A 43 11.72 -22.14 -4.34
C ILE A 43 13.15 -22.36 -3.83
N ILE A 44 13.94 -23.13 -4.56
CA ILE A 44 15.33 -23.45 -4.23
C ILE A 44 16.21 -23.40 -5.49
N PRO A 45 17.50 -23.11 -5.35
CA PRO A 45 18.45 -23.27 -6.44
C PRO A 45 18.51 -24.73 -6.92
N THR A 46 18.60 -24.92 -8.22
CA THR A 46 18.79 -26.20 -8.89
C THR A 46 19.78 -26.05 -10.04
N GLU A 47 20.30 -27.16 -10.55
CA GLU A 47 21.23 -27.18 -11.68
C GLU A 47 20.77 -28.20 -12.73
N LYS A 48 20.80 -27.81 -14.00
CA LYS A 48 20.54 -28.67 -15.11
C LYS A 48 21.41 -28.24 -16.29
N ASP A 49 22.08 -29.19 -16.93
CA ASP A 49 22.96 -28.97 -18.10
C ASP A 49 24.05 -27.90 -17.87
N GLY A 50 24.57 -27.79 -16.61
CA GLY A 50 25.60 -26.83 -16.21
C GLY A 50 25.07 -25.40 -15.96
N VAL A 51 23.76 -25.20 -16.01
CA VAL A 51 23.11 -23.92 -15.73
C VAL A 51 22.43 -24.00 -14.35
N THR A 52 22.78 -23.07 -13.45
CA THR A 52 22.11 -22.91 -12.15
C THR A 52 20.93 -21.96 -12.29
N PHE A 53 19.77 -22.35 -11.78
CA PHE A 53 18.54 -21.54 -11.79
C PHE A 53 17.66 -21.92 -10.59
N GLU A 54 16.52 -21.27 -10.43
CA GLU A 54 15.60 -21.58 -9.33
C GLU A 54 14.50 -22.55 -9.78
N THR A 55 14.04 -23.39 -8.84
CA THR A 55 12.75 -24.06 -8.97
C THR A 55 11.62 -23.07 -8.67
N GLY A 56 10.36 -23.48 -8.80
CA GLY A 56 9.25 -22.61 -8.43
C GLY A 56 7.93 -23.04 -9.03
N PRO A 57 6.89 -22.18 -8.94
CA PRO A 57 5.62 -22.43 -9.58
C PRO A 57 5.76 -22.47 -11.11
N ASN A 58 4.88 -23.20 -11.75
CA ASN A 58 4.68 -23.10 -13.21
C ASN A 58 3.22 -22.76 -13.55
N ALA A 59 2.40 -22.53 -12.49
CA ALA A 59 1.03 -22.04 -12.60
C ALA A 59 0.67 -21.20 -11.38
N ILE A 60 -0.27 -20.26 -11.55
CA ILE A 60 -0.82 -19.42 -10.48
C ILE A 60 -2.33 -19.52 -10.52
N LEU A 61 -2.97 -19.88 -9.37
CA LEU A 61 -4.41 -19.80 -9.18
C LEU A 61 -4.74 -18.45 -8.52
N LEU A 62 -5.50 -17.63 -9.21
CA LEU A 62 -5.98 -16.34 -8.74
C LEU A 62 -7.18 -16.48 -7.82
N SER A 63 -7.31 -15.57 -6.86
CA SER A 63 -8.55 -15.32 -6.12
C SER A 63 -9.65 -14.84 -7.08
N ASP A 64 -10.91 -15.19 -6.83
CA ASP A 64 -12.06 -14.70 -7.62
C ASP A 64 -12.33 -13.20 -7.41
N VAL A 65 -11.81 -12.62 -6.32
CA VAL A 65 -11.94 -11.21 -5.99
C VAL A 65 -10.59 -10.52 -5.96
N ALA A 66 -10.54 -9.27 -6.38
CA ALA A 66 -9.31 -8.48 -6.33
C ALA A 66 -8.88 -8.14 -4.90
N LEU A 67 -9.86 -7.96 -4.01
CA LEU A 67 -9.68 -7.44 -2.66
C LEU A 67 -10.23 -8.37 -1.59
N GLN A 68 -9.49 -8.55 -0.49
CA GLN A 68 -9.97 -9.16 0.75
C GLN A 68 -9.35 -8.44 1.96
N ASN A 69 -10.18 -8.03 2.91
CA ASN A 69 -9.75 -7.28 4.10
C ASN A 69 -8.95 -6.01 3.73
N GLY A 70 -9.30 -5.38 2.63
CA GLY A 70 -8.67 -4.18 2.11
C GLY A 70 -7.28 -4.41 1.49
N LYS A 71 -6.85 -5.67 1.29
CA LYS A 71 -5.59 -6.02 0.63
C LYS A 71 -5.84 -6.64 -0.73
N PHE A 72 -4.90 -6.47 -1.64
CA PHE A 72 -4.93 -7.15 -2.93
C PHE A 72 -4.61 -8.64 -2.79
N CYS A 73 -5.43 -9.46 -3.45
CA CYS A 73 -5.27 -10.92 -3.45
C CYS A 73 -4.42 -11.41 -4.61
N ASN A 74 -4.34 -10.62 -5.67
CA ASN A 74 -3.73 -10.98 -6.94
C ASN A 74 -2.70 -9.91 -7.35
N LEU A 75 -1.43 -10.12 -7.00
CA LEU A 75 -0.27 -9.34 -7.43
C LEU A 75 0.70 -10.32 -8.09
N ALA A 76 0.35 -10.77 -9.31
CA ALA A 76 1.02 -11.90 -9.96
C ALA A 76 2.31 -11.51 -10.70
N GLU A 77 2.72 -10.25 -10.74
CA GLU A 77 3.91 -9.80 -11.49
C GLU A 77 5.18 -10.51 -11.00
N PHE A 78 5.54 -10.40 -9.73
CA PHE A 78 6.75 -11.04 -9.22
C PHE A 78 6.75 -12.58 -9.33
N PRO A 79 5.66 -13.29 -8.99
CA PRO A 79 5.59 -14.73 -9.29
C PRO A 79 5.78 -15.06 -10.78
N VAL A 80 5.27 -14.25 -11.69
CA VAL A 80 5.45 -14.42 -13.13
C VAL A 80 6.89 -14.13 -13.54
N LEU A 81 7.50 -13.03 -13.07
CA LEU A 81 8.92 -12.72 -13.34
C LEU A 81 9.85 -13.83 -12.84
N GLN A 82 9.53 -14.42 -11.67
CA GLN A 82 10.28 -15.56 -11.15
C GLN A 82 10.22 -16.76 -12.12
N MET A 83 9.04 -17.06 -12.69
CA MET A 83 8.89 -18.12 -13.68
C MET A 83 9.62 -17.81 -14.98
N LEU A 84 9.46 -16.62 -15.52
CA LEU A 84 10.02 -16.24 -16.82
C LEU A 84 11.55 -16.14 -16.79
N TYR A 85 12.10 -15.49 -15.76
CA TYR A 85 13.52 -15.10 -15.72
C TYR A 85 14.34 -15.96 -14.75
N ARG A 86 13.96 -16.11 -13.49
CA ARG A 86 14.75 -16.84 -12.50
C ARG A 86 14.67 -18.36 -12.65
N GLN A 87 13.55 -18.88 -13.13
CA GLN A 87 13.44 -20.26 -13.59
C GLN A 87 13.93 -20.44 -15.04
N GLY A 88 14.04 -19.35 -15.82
CA GLY A 88 14.50 -19.37 -17.20
C GLY A 88 13.49 -19.89 -18.22
N MET A 89 12.19 -19.88 -17.91
CA MET A 89 11.15 -20.42 -18.81
C MET A 89 11.01 -19.62 -20.11
N LEU A 90 11.42 -18.34 -20.13
CA LEU A 90 11.40 -17.46 -21.32
C LEU A 90 12.77 -17.37 -22.01
N ILE A 91 13.86 -17.58 -21.29
CA ILE A 91 15.23 -17.32 -21.80
C ILE A 91 15.59 -18.27 -22.94
N PRO A 92 15.93 -17.77 -24.12
CA PRO A 92 16.31 -18.60 -25.24
C PRO A 92 17.54 -19.50 -24.93
N GLY A 93 17.44 -20.80 -25.25
CA GLY A 93 18.52 -21.77 -25.01
C GLY A 93 18.68 -22.19 -23.54
N HIS A 94 17.89 -21.68 -22.62
CA HIS A 94 17.91 -22.09 -21.21
C HIS A 94 17.36 -23.52 -21.05
N PRO A 95 17.97 -24.42 -20.21
CA PRO A 95 17.56 -25.82 -20.08
C PRO A 95 16.14 -26.01 -19.53
N ASN A 96 15.56 -25.00 -18.88
CA ASN A 96 14.17 -24.97 -18.39
C ASN A 96 13.19 -24.34 -19.39
N ASN A 97 13.66 -23.75 -20.48
CA ASN A 97 12.80 -23.26 -21.56
C ASN A 97 12.41 -24.43 -22.47
N THR A 98 11.32 -25.11 -22.11
CA THR A 98 10.79 -26.27 -22.87
C THR A 98 9.76 -25.87 -23.93
N GLY A 99 9.49 -24.56 -24.09
CA GLY A 99 8.39 -24.01 -24.89
C GLY A 99 7.03 -24.02 -24.17
N THR A 100 6.98 -24.56 -22.94
CA THR A 100 5.77 -24.54 -22.13
C THR A 100 5.71 -23.22 -21.38
N LYS A 101 4.65 -22.42 -21.59
CA LYS A 101 4.45 -21.16 -20.93
C LYS A 101 3.96 -21.34 -19.47
N PRO A 102 4.26 -20.41 -18.56
CA PRO A 102 3.58 -20.31 -17.27
C PRO A 102 2.06 -20.19 -17.45
N LEU A 103 1.31 -20.75 -16.50
CA LEU A 103 -0.15 -20.85 -16.59
C LEU A 103 -0.83 -19.94 -15.57
N LEU A 104 -1.68 -19.02 -16.03
CA LEU A 104 -2.55 -18.22 -15.17
C LEU A 104 -3.95 -18.84 -15.11
N VAL A 105 -4.46 -19.11 -13.90
CA VAL A 105 -5.70 -19.84 -13.65
C VAL A 105 -6.63 -18.99 -12.79
N GLY A 106 -7.91 -18.84 -13.15
CA GLY A 106 -8.85 -18.04 -12.35
C GLY A 106 -10.13 -17.71 -13.08
N GLY A 107 -10.94 -16.82 -12.49
CA GLY A 107 -12.11 -16.24 -13.15
C GLY A 107 -11.71 -15.35 -14.34
N LYS A 108 -12.59 -15.24 -15.33
CA LYS A 108 -12.33 -14.49 -16.58
C LYS A 108 -11.85 -13.06 -16.33
N ASP A 109 -12.55 -12.33 -15.42
CA ASP A 109 -12.25 -10.93 -15.14
C ASP A 109 -10.91 -10.78 -14.43
N GLN A 110 -10.59 -11.67 -13.48
CA GLN A 110 -9.32 -11.66 -12.76
C GLN A 110 -8.13 -12.01 -13.67
N ILE A 111 -8.30 -12.94 -14.59
CA ILE A 111 -7.28 -13.24 -15.62
C ILE A 111 -7.04 -11.99 -16.47
N ALA A 112 -8.08 -11.36 -17.00
CA ALA A 112 -7.94 -10.17 -17.83
C ALA A 112 -7.23 -9.02 -17.06
N ALA A 113 -7.62 -8.78 -15.82
CA ALA A 113 -6.96 -7.79 -14.94
C ALA A 113 -5.48 -8.09 -14.75
N GLN A 114 -5.13 -9.35 -14.41
CA GLN A 114 -3.73 -9.73 -14.16
C GLN A 114 -2.88 -9.74 -15.43
N MET A 115 -3.43 -10.11 -16.60
CA MET A 115 -2.71 -10.01 -17.86
C MET A 115 -2.33 -8.57 -18.18
N GLN A 116 -3.23 -7.60 -17.95
CA GLN A 116 -2.95 -6.17 -18.12
C GLN A 116 -2.01 -5.65 -17.03
N TYR A 117 -2.19 -6.06 -15.77
CA TYR A 117 -1.32 -5.70 -14.67
C TYR A 117 0.15 -6.08 -14.92
N ILE A 118 0.40 -7.33 -15.35
CA ILE A 118 1.73 -7.82 -15.70
C ILE A 118 2.28 -7.06 -16.91
N TYR A 119 1.44 -6.79 -17.92
CA TYR A 119 1.83 -6.01 -19.10
C TYR A 119 2.33 -4.61 -18.72
N ARG A 120 1.57 -3.90 -17.86
CA ARG A 120 1.95 -2.58 -17.39
C ARG A 120 3.14 -2.60 -16.44
N GLY A 121 3.30 -3.63 -15.63
CA GLY A 121 4.48 -3.85 -14.80
C GLY A 121 5.76 -4.05 -15.61
N ASN A 122 5.69 -4.83 -16.68
CA ASN A 122 6.86 -5.08 -17.54
C ASN A 122 7.23 -3.88 -18.42
N TYR A 123 6.25 -3.10 -18.87
CA TYR A 123 6.47 -2.15 -19.96
C TYR A 123 6.01 -0.70 -19.67
N GLY A 124 5.32 -0.43 -18.55
CA GLY A 124 4.78 0.90 -18.26
C GLY A 124 3.88 1.44 -19.37
N LEU A 125 4.23 2.61 -19.93
CA LEU A 125 3.62 3.18 -21.14
C LEU A 125 4.15 2.44 -22.38
N THR A 126 3.27 2.06 -23.30
CA THR A 126 3.61 1.07 -24.33
C THR A 126 3.59 1.61 -25.76
N SER A 127 3.33 2.91 -25.93
CA SER A 127 3.35 3.58 -27.22
C SER A 127 3.84 5.01 -27.11
N VAL A 128 4.33 5.56 -28.22
CA VAL A 128 4.70 6.96 -28.33
C VAL A 128 3.49 7.86 -28.01
N ASP A 129 2.28 7.49 -28.44
CA ASP A 129 1.05 8.25 -28.19
C ASP A 129 0.72 8.32 -26.69
N GLU A 130 0.94 7.25 -25.92
CA GLU A 130 0.76 7.27 -24.45
C GLU A 130 1.76 8.21 -23.78
N ILE A 131 3.01 8.23 -24.23
CA ILE A 131 4.07 9.11 -23.70
C ILE A 131 3.78 10.57 -24.03
N ILE A 132 3.29 10.86 -25.26
CA ILE A 132 2.83 12.22 -25.63
C ILE A 132 1.61 12.64 -24.80
N ALA A 133 0.66 11.73 -24.57
CA ALA A 133 -0.52 12.00 -23.74
C ALA A 133 -0.13 12.31 -22.27
N ALA A 134 0.99 11.76 -21.78
CA ALA A 134 1.57 12.10 -20.50
C ALA A 134 2.31 13.46 -20.47
N GLY A 135 2.31 14.21 -21.57
CA GLY A 135 2.81 15.59 -21.66
C GLY A 135 4.19 15.76 -22.28
N GLU A 136 4.80 14.70 -22.81
CA GLU A 136 6.09 14.79 -23.49
C GLU A 136 5.97 15.31 -24.93
N THR A 137 7.07 15.92 -25.43
CA THR A 137 7.15 16.28 -26.85
C THR A 137 7.28 15.02 -27.73
N PRO A 138 6.84 15.06 -29.00
CA PRO A 138 6.97 13.92 -29.89
C PRO A 138 8.42 13.37 -29.98
N GLU A 139 9.41 14.25 -30.06
CA GLU A 139 10.81 13.87 -30.18
C GLU A 139 11.31 13.15 -28.90
N ARG A 140 10.94 13.66 -27.71
CA ARG A 140 11.29 13.05 -26.44
C ARG A 140 10.54 11.73 -26.23
N ALA A 141 9.27 11.63 -26.66
CA ALA A 141 8.48 10.42 -26.61
C ALA A 141 9.07 9.30 -27.48
N GLU A 142 9.53 9.63 -28.70
CA GLU A 142 10.25 8.69 -29.55
C GLU A 142 11.55 8.22 -28.92
N MET A 143 12.33 9.13 -28.34
CA MET A 143 13.60 8.79 -27.63
C MET A 143 13.33 7.84 -26.47
N ILE A 144 12.35 8.12 -25.61
CA ILE A 144 11.97 7.27 -24.48
C ILE A 144 11.53 5.89 -25.00
N MET A 145 10.72 5.84 -26.05
CA MET A 145 10.26 4.57 -26.62
C MET A 145 11.42 3.75 -27.19
N ARG A 146 12.38 4.36 -27.89
CA ARG A 146 13.59 3.68 -28.40
C ARG A 146 14.43 3.08 -27.26
N MET A 147 14.60 3.83 -26.17
CA MET A 147 15.28 3.36 -24.96
C MET A 147 14.58 2.12 -24.38
N LYS A 148 13.24 2.19 -24.20
CA LYS A 148 12.44 1.07 -23.69
C LYS A 148 12.48 -0.15 -24.61
N LEU A 149 12.39 0.03 -25.92
CA LEU A 149 12.50 -1.05 -26.88
C LEU A 149 13.87 -1.77 -26.79
N LYS A 150 14.94 -1.06 -26.41
CA LYS A 150 16.24 -1.70 -26.20
C LYS A 150 16.20 -2.67 -25.02
N PHE A 151 15.61 -2.28 -23.90
CA PHE A 151 15.38 -3.18 -22.75
C PHE A 151 14.42 -4.34 -23.09
N ALA A 152 13.42 -4.08 -23.94
CA ALA A 152 12.44 -5.08 -24.38
C ALA A 152 12.92 -5.95 -25.56
N PHE A 153 14.24 -6.04 -25.82
CA PHE A 153 14.82 -6.82 -26.93
C PHE A 153 14.22 -6.48 -28.30
N GLY A 154 13.89 -5.22 -28.52
CA GLY A 154 13.40 -4.67 -29.78
C GLY A 154 11.89 -4.69 -29.97
N ARG A 155 11.11 -5.30 -29.08
CA ARG A 155 9.65 -5.33 -29.19
C ARG A 155 8.93 -5.46 -27.85
N ILE A 156 7.81 -4.81 -27.72
CA ILE A 156 6.86 -5.00 -26.64
C ILE A 156 5.95 -6.17 -26.98
N LEU A 157 5.90 -7.18 -26.10
CA LEU A 157 5.14 -8.40 -26.30
C LEU A 157 3.83 -8.37 -25.53
N PRO A 158 2.67 -8.69 -26.15
CA PRO A 158 1.44 -8.94 -25.40
C PRO A 158 1.65 -10.07 -24.38
N THR A 159 1.00 -9.97 -23.22
CA THR A 159 1.17 -10.94 -22.13
C THR A 159 0.76 -12.36 -22.56
N GLU A 160 -0.16 -12.49 -23.50
CA GLU A 160 -0.60 -13.75 -24.11
C GLU A 160 0.52 -14.46 -24.88
N GLU A 161 1.54 -13.73 -25.33
CA GLU A 161 2.74 -14.36 -25.91
C GLU A 161 3.68 -14.94 -24.84
N LEU A 162 3.59 -14.47 -23.60
CA LEU A 162 4.43 -14.88 -22.48
C LEU A 162 3.76 -15.94 -21.59
N LEU A 163 2.45 -15.89 -21.42
CA LEU A 163 1.66 -16.71 -20.50
C LEU A 163 0.53 -17.43 -21.23
N ASP A 164 0.22 -18.66 -20.78
CA ASP A 164 -1.04 -19.31 -21.04
C ASP A 164 -2.05 -19.00 -19.95
N HIS A 165 -3.34 -19.20 -20.21
CA HIS A 165 -4.37 -19.03 -19.19
C HIS A 165 -5.47 -20.10 -19.26
N ARG A 166 -6.17 -20.33 -18.13
CA ARG A 166 -7.36 -21.19 -18.03
C ARG A 166 -8.43 -20.49 -17.19
N VAL A 167 -9.59 -20.28 -17.82
CA VAL A 167 -10.76 -19.77 -17.11
C VAL A 167 -11.40 -20.91 -16.33
N VAL A 168 -11.62 -20.70 -15.03
CA VAL A 168 -12.23 -21.69 -14.13
C VAL A 168 -13.68 -21.31 -13.86
N GLU A 169 -14.56 -22.31 -14.12
CA GLU A 169 -15.99 -22.24 -13.84
C GLU A 169 -16.39 -23.41 -12.91
N ASP A 170 -17.68 -23.67 -12.78
CA ASP A 170 -18.21 -24.75 -11.92
C ASP A 170 -17.93 -26.16 -12.51
N THR A 171 -17.64 -26.23 -13.81
CA THR A 171 -17.26 -27.46 -14.49
C THR A 171 -15.75 -27.67 -14.47
N PRO A 172 -15.26 -28.93 -14.35
CA PRO A 172 -13.82 -29.21 -14.37
C PRO A 172 -13.16 -28.76 -15.66
N VAL A 173 -12.07 -28.02 -15.55
CA VAL A 173 -11.18 -27.63 -16.68
C VAL A 173 -9.79 -28.21 -16.47
N GLU A 174 -9.19 -28.75 -17.54
CA GLU A 174 -7.85 -29.33 -17.48
C GLU A 174 -6.79 -28.21 -17.40
N LEU A 175 -5.87 -28.39 -16.45
CA LEU A 175 -4.68 -27.54 -16.30
C LEU A 175 -3.48 -28.13 -17.03
N ARG A 176 -3.04 -29.32 -16.63
CA ARG A 176 -1.91 -30.07 -17.24
C ARG A 176 -2.05 -31.56 -17.00
N ASN A 177 -1.79 -32.37 -18.04
CA ASN A 177 -1.59 -33.83 -17.98
C ASN A 177 -2.63 -34.55 -17.11
N GLY A 178 -3.93 -34.22 -17.27
CA GLY A 178 -5.03 -34.82 -16.55
C GLY A 178 -5.33 -34.23 -15.18
N ALA A 179 -4.55 -33.25 -14.70
CA ALA A 179 -4.93 -32.45 -13.53
C ALA A 179 -6.02 -31.45 -13.92
N THR A 180 -7.13 -31.46 -13.20
CA THR A 180 -8.30 -30.60 -13.47
C THR A 180 -8.64 -29.76 -12.25
N ILE A 181 -9.26 -28.60 -12.48
CA ILE A 181 -9.76 -27.69 -11.43
C ILE A 181 -11.19 -27.27 -11.75
N ARG A 182 -12.02 -27.10 -10.73
CA ARG A 182 -13.33 -26.45 -10.82
C ARG A 182 -13.55 -25.51 -9.66
N ARG A 183 -14.39 -24.51 -9.84
CA ARG A 183 -14.87 -23.66 -8.76
C ARG A 183 -15.99 -24.35 -7.98
N LEU A 184 -15.93 -24.34 -6.67
CA LEU A 184 -17.00 -24.82 -5.79
C LEU A 184 -17.92 -23.67 -5.32
N ARG A 185 -17.31 -22.56 -4.96
CA ARG A 185 -17.92 -21.27 -4.61
C ARG A 185 -16.85 -20.17 -4.70
N THR A 186 -17.23 -18.91 -4.51
CA THR A 186 -16.27 -17.78 -4.55
C THR A 186 -15.04 -18.08 -3.68
N ASN A 187 -13.86 -17.97 -4.26
CA ASN A 187 -12.56 -18.26 -3.66
C ASN A 187 -12.32 -19.71 -3.21
N VAL A 188 -13.22 -20.63 -3.49
CA VAL A 188 -13.04 -22.04 -3.13
C VAL A 188 -13.09 -22.93 -4.37
N PHE A 189 -12.01 -23.67 -4.55
CA PHE A 189 -11.75 -24.49 -5.74
C PHE A 189 -11.50 -25.94 -5.32
N VAL A 190 -11.78 -26.88 -6.22
CA VAL A 190 -11.43 -28.30 -6.07
C VAL A 190 -10.48 -28.67 -7.19
N LEU A 191 -9.28 -29.10 -6.82
CA LEU A 191 -8.26 -29.65 -7.71
C LEU A 191 -8.37 -31.17 -7.69
N SER A 192 -8.42 -31.79 -8.87
CA SER A 192 -8.58 -33.25 -9.01
C SER A 192 -7.49 -33.83 -9.89
N PHE A 193 -6.93 -34.97 -9.48
CA PHE A 193 -5.94 -35.73 -10.26
C PHE A 193 -5.98 -37.21 -9.94
N ASP A 194 -6.17 -38.04 -10.95
CA ASP A 194 -6.14 -39.50 -10.86
C ASP A 194 -6.96 -40.08 -9.69
N GLY A 195 -8.20 -39.53 -9.51
CA GLY A 195 -9.16 -39.97 -8.51
C GLY A 195 -8.97 -39.37 -7.11
N GLU A 196 -7.96 -38.53 -6.88
CA GLU A 196 -7.77 -37.74 -5.64
C GLU A 196 -8.29 -36.32 -5.85
N GLU A 197 -8.94 -35.76 -4.82
CA GLU A 197 -9.44 -34.37 -4.82
C GLU A 197 -8.87 -33.61 -3.62
N GLU A 198 -8.56 -32.33 -3.84
CA GLU A 198 -8.08 -31.41 -2.79
C GLU A 198 -8.82 -30.08 -2.89
N GLU A 199 -9.44 -29.64 -1.80
CA GLU A 199 -10.09 -28.32 -1.70
C GLU A 199 -9.07 -27.24 -1.40
N ILE A 200 -9.15 -26.11 -2.12
CA ILE A 200 -8.31 -24.93 -1.97
C ILE A 200 -9.21 -23.76 -1.65
N ASP A 201 -9.15 -23.24 -0.41
CA ASP A 201 -9.93 -22.10 0.06
C ASP A 201 -9.03 -20.86 0.20
N LEU A 202 -9.15 -19.94 -0.75
CA LEU A 202 -8.40 -18.66 -0.78
C LEU A 202 -9.10 -17.57 0.04
N THR A 203 -10.12 -17.90 0.82
CA THR A 203 -10.84 -16.92 1.66
C THR A 203 -9.99 -16.54 2.86
N VAL A 204 -9.73 -15.25 3.01
CA VAL A 204 -9.02 -14.68 4.17
C VAL A 204 -10.02 -14.15 5.19
N LYS A 205 -10.03 -14.73 6.40
CA LYS A 205 -10.91 -14.28 7.48
C LYS A 205 -10.44 -12.92 8.01
N ARG A 206 -11.41 -12.03 8.32
CA ARG A 206 -11.15 -10.72 8.92
C ARG A 206 -10.35 -10.82 10.23
N GLY A 207 -9.57 -9.79 10.54
CA GLY A 207 -8.83 -9.68 11.80
C GLY A 207 -7.56 -10.54 11.91
N ARG A 208 -7.10 -11.17 10.83
CA ARG A 208 -5.83 -11.90 10.82
C ARG A 208 -4.76 -11.10 10.09
N ASN A 209 -3.72 -10.71 10.83
CA ASN A 209 -2.56 -10.06 10.24
C ASN A 209 -1.69 -11.08 9.51
N ASP A 210 -1.33 -10.77 8.27
CA ASP A 210 -0.33 -11.54 7.53
C ASP A 210 1.05 -11.33 8.18
N ARG A 211 1.86 -12.37 8.14
CA ARG A 211 3.26 -12.26 8.58
C ARG A 211 4.09 -11.79 7.40
N SER A 212 4.93 -10.79 7.63
CA SER A 212 5.96 -10.43 6.67
C SER A 212 6.94 -11.60 6.46
N ALA A 213 7.51 -11.69 5.26
CA ALA A 213 8.54 -12.67 4.95
C ALA A 213 9.82 -12.48 5.78
N TYR A 214 10.06 -11.30 6.33
CA TYR A 214 11.24 -10.94 7.14
C TYR A 214 10.84 -10.31 8.48
N PRO A 215 11.62 -10.52 9.56
CA PRO A 215 11.40 -9.85 10.85
C PRO A 215 12.00 -8.44 10.83
N LEU A 216 11.31 -7.46 11.42
CA LEU A 216 11.82 -6.12 11.69
C LEU A 216 11.75 -5.84 13.18
N GLY A 217 12.81 -5.23 13.73
CA GLY A 217 12.81 -4.67 15.08
C GLY A 217 12.13 -3.31 15.12
N PHE A 218 11.48 -2.97 16.25
CA PHE A 218 10.93 -1.65 16.46
C PHE A 218 12.02 -0.60 16.62
N GLN A 219 11.82 0.56 15.98
CA GLN A 219 12.68 1.74 16.03
C GLN A 219 11.86 2.97 16.42
N SER A 220 12.41 3.81 17.32
CA SER A 220 11.87 5.13 17.60
C SER A 220 12.61 6.14 16.72
N ILE A 221 11.90 6.76 15.78
CA ILE A 221 12.50 7.69 14.84
C ILE A 221 12.29 9.14 15.24
N PRO A 222 13.28 10.05 14.99
CA PRO A 222 13.11 11.47 15.23
C PRO A 222 12.15 12.11 14.22
N ARG A 223 11.63 13.28 14.57
CA ARG A 223 10.87 14.16 13.66
C ARG A 223 11.71 15.40 13.35
N ASP A 224 12.85 15.17 12.69
CA ASP A 224 13.79 16.21 12.33
C ASP A 224 13.20 17.25 11.37
N TYR A 225 13.95 18.32 11.13
CA TYR A 225 13.60 19.29 10.10
C TYR A 225 13.85 18.74 8.70
N PHE A 226 15.03 18.09 8.46
CA PHE A 226 15.31 17.35 7.23
C PHE A 226 16.18 16.14 7.54
N SER A 227 15.64 14.94 7.38
CA SER A 227 16.38 13.70 7.57
C SER A 227 15.87 12.59 6.66
N ILE A 228 16.71 11.58 6.47
CA ILE A 228 16.40 10.38 5.69
C ILE A 228 16.47 9.17 6.59
N ILE A 229 15.38 8.39 6.62
CA ILE A 229 15.28 7.12 7.32
C ILE A 229 15.37 6.02 6.27
N HIS A 230 16.32 5.11 6.43
CA HIS A 230 16.49 3.99 5.51
C HIS A 230 15.48 2.89 5.85
N SER A 231 14.37 2.84 5.11
CA SER A 231 13.26 1.89 5.33
C SER A 231 13.42 0.59 4.55
N GLY A 232 14.36 0.52 3.60
CA GLY A 232 14.68 -0.69 2.85
C GLY A 232 15.93 -0.55 2.03
N GLN A 233 16.62 -1.68 1.80
CA GLN A 233 17.83 -1.75 0.98
C GLN A 233 17.94 -3.06 0.19
N GLY A 234 16.97 -3.97 0.34
CA GLY A 234 16.90 -5.23 -0.41
C GLY A 234 16.45 -5.00 -1.85
N ASP A 235 16.72 -5.96 -2.70
CA ASP A 235 16.07 -6.11 -4.00
C ASP A 235 14.69 -6.77 -3.82
N GLY A 236 13.94 -6.91 -4.90
CA GLY A 236 12.63 -7.54 -4.89
C GLY A 236 12.63 -9.02 -4.44
N TRP A 237 13.81 -9.67 -4.36
CA TRP A 237 13.99 -11.07 -4.01
C TRP A 237 14.57 -11.30 -2.60
N ASP A 238 15.00 -10.25 -1.91
CA ASP A 238 15.59 -10.36 -0.57
C ASP A 238 14.56 -10.83 0.46
N ILE A 239 14.74 -12.04 0.99
CA ILE A 239 13.88 -12.63 2.02
C ILE A 239 14.17 -12.14 3.43
N ASN A 240 15.17 -11.29 3.64
CA ASN A 240 15.62 -10.85 4.96
C ASN A 240 15.37 -9.36 5.21
N ARG A 241 15.10 -8.58 4.17
CA ARG A 241 15.00 -7.12 4.24
C ARG A 241 13.90 -6.58 3.34
N PRO A 242 13.31 -5.41 3.69
CA PRO A 242 12.42 -4.67 2.80
C PRO A 242 13.13 -4.28 1.50
N CYS A 243 12.36 -4.18 0.42
CA CYS A 243 12.81 -3.63 -0.85
C CYS A 243 13.35 -2.20 -0.69
N MET A 244 14.19 -1.77 -1.63
CA MET A 244 14.80 -0.44 -1.59
C MET A 244 13.72 0.65 -1.51
N ALA A 245 13.76 1.40 -0.44
CA ALA A 245 12.88 2.53 -0.18
C ALA A 245 13.52 3.47 0.85
N SER A 246 13.04 4.69 0.95
CA SER A 246 13.44 5.64 1.97
C SER A 246 12.24 6.40 2.51
N ILE A 247 12.33 6.85 3.77
CA ILE A 247 11.38 7.80 4.33
C ILE A 247 12.10 9.13 4.50
N LEU A 248 11.57 10.16 3.88
CA LEU A 248 12.03 11.52 4.02
C LEU A 248 11.21 12.22 5.09
N VAL A 249 11.88 12.82 6.06
CA VAL A 249 11.26 13.70 7.05
C VAL A 249 11.59 15.13 6.67
N TYR A 250 10.56 15.96 6.50
CA TYR A 250 10.73 17.38 6.26
C TYR A 250 9.78 18.19 7.14
N GLN A 251 10.34 19.10 7.93
CA GLN A 251 9.58 19.85 8.96
C GLN A 251 8.79 18.94 9.90
N GLY A 252 9.33 17.75 10.23
CA GLY A 252 8.69 16.72 11.04
C GLY A 252 7.63 15.87 10.31
N LYS A 253 7.19 16.26 9.11
CA LYS A 253 6.24 15.53 8.28
C LYS A 253 6.91 14.37 7.59
N ILE A 254 6.15 13.28 7.37
CA ILE A 254 6.62 12.03 6.79
C ILE A 254 6.26 11.96 5.31
N TYR A 255 7.26 11.76 4.47
CA TYR A 255 7.09 11.45 3.05
C TYR A 255 7.76 10.10 2.75
N LEU A 256 7.10 9.28 1.96
CA LEU A 256 7.69 8.05 1.46
C LEU A 256 8.42 8.32 0.14
N ILE A 257 9.51 7.62 -0.11
CA ILE A 257 10.09 7.47 -1.44
C ILE A 257 9.93 6.00 -1.77
N ASP A 258 8.98 5.71 -2.66
CA ASP A 258 8.44 4.41 -2.99
C ASP A 258 7.66 3.71 -1.86
N ALA A 259 6.83 2.75 -2.26
CA ALA A 259 6.04 1.89 -1.39
C ALA A 259 6.08 0.45 -1.90
N GLY A 260 7.16 -0.24 -1.64
CA GLY A 260 7.28 -1.67 -1.93
C GLY A 260 6.42 -2.55 -1.01
N PRO A 261 6.43 -3.87 -1.23
CA PRO A 261 5.63 -4.83 -0.47
C PRO A 261 5.84 -4.70 1.05
N ASN A 262 4.76 -4.93 1.82
CA ASN A 262 4.76 -4.86 3.29
C ASN A 262 5.13 -3.48 3.87
N ILE A 263 4.89 -2.38 3.14
CA ILE A 263 5.17 -1.02 3.63
C ILE A 263 4.49 -0.74 4.98
N SER A 264 3.26 -1.21 5.20
CA SER A 264 2.55 -1.06 6.48
C SER A 264 3.29 -1.70 7.66
N TYR A 265 3.95 -2.83 7.43
CA TYR A 265 4.78 -3.50 8.43
C TYR A 265 6.05 -2.70 8.73
N SER A 266 6.71 -2.18 7.70
CA SER A 266 7.88 -1.30 7.84
C SER A 266 7.54 -0.02 8.60
N LEU A 267 6.42 0.64 8.27
CA LEU A 267 5.93 1.83 8.97
C LEU A 267 5.65 1.53 10.45
N THR A 268 4.96 0.42 10.73
CA THR A 268 4.69 -0.03 12.11
C THR A 268 5.98 -0.23 12.90
N ALA A 269 6.98 -0.88 12.30
CA ALA A 269 8.28 -1.09 12.94
C ALA A 269 9.05 0.22 13.21
N LEU A 270 8.81 1.26 12.41
CA LEU A 270 9.39 2.60 12.57
C LEU A 270 8.57 3.53 13.48
N GLY A 271 7.52 3.05 14.14
CA GLY A 271 6.68 3.89 14.98
C GLY A 271 5.86 4.92 14.21
N ILE A 272 5.51 4.63 12.93
CA ILE A 272 4.73 5.51 12.07
C ILE A 272 3.35 4.88 11.86
N GLY A 273 2.28 5.65 12.15
CA GLY A 273 0.93 5.31 11.73
C GLY A 273 0.71 5.67 10.26
N VAL A 274 -0.07 4.88 9.52
CA VAL A 274 -0.33 5.13 8.09
C VAL A 274 -0.93 6.54 7.87
N ASN A 275 -1.75 7.01 8.79
CA ASN A 275 -2.37 8.34 8.73
C ASN A 275 -1.42 9.50 9.07
N GLU A 276 -0.16 9.22 9.44
CA GLU A 276 0.88 10.24 9.63
C GLU A 276 1.60 10.59 8.31
N ILE A 277 1.39 9.80 7.23
CA ILE A 277 2.05 10.01 5.95
C ILE A 277 1.47 11.26 5.28
N GLU A 278 2.32 12.22 4.96
CA GLU A 278 1.95 13.45 4.24
C GLU A 278 1.85 13.21 2.74
N GLY A 279 2.77 12.41 2.18
CA GLY A 279 2.80 12.11 0.76
C GLY A 279 3.80 11.02 0.39
N ILE A 280 3.78 10.66 -0.88
CA ILE A 280 4.71 9.72 -1.50
C ILE A 280 5.34 10.35 -2.74
N PHE A 281 6.66 10.22 -2.88
CA PHE A 281 7.42 10.41 -4.11
C PHE A 281 7.60 9.04 -4.75
N HIS A 282 7.09 8.86 -5.97
CA HIS A 282 7.12 7.56 -6.64
C HIS A 282 8.15 7.58 -7.77
N THR A 283 9.04 6.58 -7.77
CA THR A 283 10.12 6.50 -8.76
C THR A 283 9.70 5.79 -10.03
N HIS A 284 9.03 4.63 -9.93
CA HIS A 284 8.55 3.82 -11.05
C HIS A 284 7.56 2.73 -10.60
N CYS A 285 7.02 1.96 -11.56
CA CYS A 285 5.90 1.06 -11.33
C CYS A 285 6.24 -0.41 -11.09
N HIS A 286 7.50 -0.84 -10.94
CA HIS A 286 7.83 -2.22 -10.59
C HIS A 286 7.31 -2.60 -9.20
N ASP A 287 6.89 -3.84 -9.00
CA ASP A 287 6.20 -4.27 -7.76
C ASP A 287 7.02 -4.08 -6.49
N ASP A 288 8.33 -4.20 -6.54
CA ASP A 288 9.21 -3.95 -5.38
C ASP A 288 9.26 -2.48 -4.94
N HIS A 289 8.82 -1.54 -5.79
CA HIS A 289 8.63 -0.11 -5.48
C HIS A 289 7.16 0.30 -5.37
N PHE A 290 6.25 -0.53 -5.90
CA PHE A 290 4.84 -0.19 -6.13
C PHE A 290 3.86 -0.98 -5.24
N ALA A 291 4.08 -2.29 -4.98
CA ALA A 291 3.03 -3.18 -4.46
C ALA A 291 2.41 -2.71 -3.13
N GLY A 292 3.15 -1.99 -2.31
CA GLY A 292 2.68 -1.42 -1.04
C GLY A 292 1.83 -0.16 -1.18
N ILE A 293 1.75 0.48 -2.37
CA ILE A 293 0.88 1.65 -2.59
C ILE A 293 -0.59 1.31 -2.30
N THR A 294 -0.95 0.04 -2.49
CA THR A 294 -2.27 -0.50 -2.16
C THR A 294 -2.65 -0.30 -0.68
N SER A 295 -1.66 -0.30 0.22
CA SER A 295 -1.86 0.03 1.64
C SER A 295 -2.10 1.52 1.87
N LEU A 296 -1.59 2.39 0.99
CA LEU A 296 -1.75 3.84 1.08
C LEU A 296 -3.11 4.31 0.56
N LEU A 297 -3.79 3.51 -0.26
CA LEU A 297 -5.20 3.73 -0.62
C LEU A 297 -6.15 3.58 0.59
N ARG A 298 -5.65 3.04 1.72
CA ARG A 298 -6.41 2.79 2.95
C ARG A 298 -6.15 3.83 4.04
N THR A 299 -5.69 5.00 3.67
CA THR A 299 -5.56 6.15 4.59
C THR A 299 -6.91 6.80 4.84
N ASP A 300 -7.05 7.51 5.94
CA ASP A 300 -8.26 8.25 6.28
C ASP A 300 -8.31 9.68 5.73
N ARG A 301 -7.34 10.01 4.90
CA ARG A 301 -7.25 11.25 4.11
C ARG A 301 -6.51 10.98 2.81
N ARG A 302 -6.77 11.75 1.78
CA ARG A 302 -5.98 11.71 0.56
C ARG A 302 -4.56 12.15 0.87
N ILE A 303 -3.58 11.29 0.59
CA ILE A 303 -2.16 11.65 0.68
C ILE A 303 -1.71 12.32 -0.62
N ARG A 304 -0.71 13.18 -0.53
CA ARG A 304 -0.11 13.79 -1.71
C ARG A 304 0.67 12.74 -2.49
N TYR A 305 0.42 12.70 -3.79
CA TYR A 305 1.14 11.81 -4.71
C TYR A 305 2.03 12.64 -5.62
N PHE A 306 3.33 12.56 -5.44
CA PHE A 306 4.33 13.29 -6.20
C PHE A 306 5.02 12.36 -7.19
N ALA A 307 4.89 12.61 -8.47
CA ALA A 307 5.60 11.93 -9.53
C ALA A 307 5.68 12.84 -10.76
N THR A 308 6.57 12.53 -11.69
CA THR A 308 6.47 13.10 -13.03
C THR A 308 5.25 12.52 -13.75
N PRO A 309 4.63 13.23 -14.70
CA PRO A 309 3.47 12.73 -15.43
C PRO A 309 3.68 11.34 -16.05
N LEU A 310 4.87 11.06 -16.56
CA LEU A 310 5.21 9.74 -17.11
C LEU A 310 5.09 8.63 -16.08
N VAL A 311 5.70 8.81 -14.90
CA VAL A 311 5.63 7.83 -13.81
C VAL A 311 4.22 7.71 -13.28
N ARG A 312 3.51 8.83 -13.06
CA ARG A 312 2.11 8.82 -12.62
C ARG A 312 1.23 7.99 -13.56
N ASP A 313 1.28 8.25 -14.86
CA ASP A 313 0.44 7.56 -15.83
C ASP A 313 0.78 6.07 -15.92
N SER A 314 2.07 5.71 -15.87
CA SER A 314 2.51 4.32 -15.80
C SER A 314 1.94 3.60 -14.56
N VAL A 315 2.04 4.22 -13.38
CA VAL A 315 1.53 3.69 -12.11
C VAL A 315 0.00 3.60 -12.11
N PHE A 316 -0.70 4.64 -12.58
CA PHE A 316 -2.16 4.67 -12.55
C PHE A 316 -2.78 3.71 -13.55
N LYS A 317 -2.18 3.53 -14.74
CA LYS A 317 -2.58 2.48 -15.69
C LYS A 317 -2.40 1.08 -15.09
N LYS A 318 -1.32 0.85 -14.34
CA LYS A 318 -1.09 -0.42 -13.63
C LYS A 318 -2.12 -0.65 -12.52
N LEU A 319 -2.44 0.37 -11.71
CA LEU A 319 -3.50 0.30 -10.69
C LEU A 319 -4.89 0.12 -11.30
N SER A 320 -5.20 0.83 -12.38
CA SER A 320 -6.44 0.72 -13.14
C SER A 320 -6.65 -0.72 -13.64
N ALA A 321 -5.60 -1.32 -14.22
CA ALA A 321 -5.63 -2.72 -14.65
C ALA A 321 -5.91 -3.68 -13.49
N LEU A 322 -5.24 -3.49 -12.35
CA LEU A 322 -5.38 -4.34 -11.16
C LEU A 322 -6.79 -4.30 -10.57
N LEU A 323 -7.42 -3.12 -10.57
CA LEU A 323 -8.75 -2.86 -9.99
C LEU A 323 -9.90 -3.00 -10.99
N SER A 324 -9.59 -3.06 -12.29
CA SER A 324 -10.59 -3.00 -13.37
C SER A 324 -11.49 -1.74 -13.26
N VAL A 325 -10.88 -0.59 -12.95
CA VAL A 325 -11.54 0.73 -12.85
C VAL A 325 -10.82 1.75 -13.72
N ASP A 326 -11.47 2.87 -14.01
CA ASP A 326 -10.87 3.95 -14.79
C ASP A 326 -9.78 4.70 -14.02
N GLU A 327 -8.79 5.25 -14.73
CA GLU A 327 -7.67 6.01 -14.14
C GLU A 327 -8.15 7.25 -13.36
N GLU A 328 -9.27 7.88 -13.76
CA GLU A 328 -9.87 9.00 -13.05
C GLU A 328 -10.32 8.58 -11.64
N GLN A 329 -10.87 7.37 -11.50
CA GLN A 329 -11.25 6.83 -10.20
C GLN A 329 -10.03 6.60 -9.31
N ILE A 330 -8.90 6.12 -9.86
CA ILE A 330 -7.62 6.00 -9.13
C ILE A 330 -7.14 7.36 -8.63
N THR A 331 -7.20 8.38 -9.49
CA THR A 331 -6.81 9.75 -9.15
C THR A 331 -7.59 10.27 -7.93
N SER A 332 -8.85 9.86 -7.76
CA SER A 332 -9.69 10.30 -6.65
C SER A 332 -9.20 9.86 -5.26
N TYR A 333 -8.34 8.85 -5.16
CA TYR A 333 -7.76 8.38 -3.89
C TYR A 333 -6.56 9.21 -3.40
N PHE A 334 -5.98 10.04 -4.27
CA PHE A 334 -4.77 10.83 -3.99
C PHE A 334 -5.00 12.33 -4.20
N ASP A 335 -4.17 13.15 -3.56
CA ASP A 335 -3.96 14.55 -3.92
C ASP A 335 -2.74 14.60 -4.86
N VAL A 336 -3.01 14.51 -6.17
CA VAL A 336 -1.97 14.36 -7.19
C VAL A 336 -1.26 15.69 -7.43
N GLN A 337 0.06 15.66 -7.38
CA GLN A 337 0.95 16.80 -7.60
C GLN A 337 2.03 16.41 -8.61
N ASP A 338 1.85 16.82 -9.87
CA ASP A 338 2.82 16.56 -10.92
C ASP A 338 4.12 17.34 -10.69
N LEU A 339 5.25 16.66 -10.88
CA LEU A 339 6.59 17.24 -10.84
C LEU A 339 7.12 17.44 -12.25
N GLU A 340 7.67 18.62 -12.52
CA GLU A 340 8.32 18.96 -13.78
C GLU A 340 9.73 18.35 -13.82
N PHE A 341 10.03 17.60 -14.89
CA PHE A 341 11.36 17.02 -15.14
C PHE A 341 12.44 18.07 -15.27
N ASP A 342 13.66 17.72 -14.87
CA ASP A 342 14.90 18.50 -15.03
C ASP A 342 14.76 19.92 -14.46
N SER A 343 13.89 20.09 -13.45
CA SER A 343 13.55 21.37 -12.84
C SER A 343 13.38 21.22 -11.32
N TRP A 344 13.69 22.28 -10.56
CA TRP A 344 13.45 22.32 -9.12
C TRP A 344 11.99 22.66 -8.84
N ASN A 345 11.26 21.71 -8.26
CA ASN A 345 9.86 21.85 -7.84
C ASN A 345 9.81 22.17 -6.35
N ASP A 346 9.01 23.18 -5.96
CA ASP A 346 8.81 23.54 -4.54
C ASP A 346 7.65 22.70 -3.93
N VAL A 347 7.99 21.89 -2.96
CA VAL A 347 7.03 21.10 -2.18
C VAL A 347 6.96 21.66 -0.76
N GLY A 348 6.45 22.88 -0.61
CA GLY A 348 6.29 23.55 0.67
C GLY A 348 7.64 23.88 1.34
N GLY A 349 8.60 24.31 0.56
CA GLY A 349 9.96 24.69 0.96
C GLY A 349 10.99 23.54 0.84
N LEU A 350 10.56 22.31 0.60
CA LEU A 350 11.42 21.23 0.12
C LEU A 350 11.53 21.35 -1.38
N GLU A 351 12.72 21.54 -1.92
CA GLU A 351 12.94 21.57 -3.36
C GLU A 351 13.27 20.16 -3.87
N VAL A 352 12.55 19.73 -4.91
CA VAL A 352 12.64 18.39 -5.51
C VAL A 352 12.98 18.50 -6.98
N PHE A 353 14.01 17.79 -7.43
CA PHE A 353 14.47 17.77 -8.82
C PHE A 353 14.37 16.34 -9.35
N PRO A 354 13.32 15.98 -10.09
CA PRO A 354 13.23 14.69 -10.77
C PRO A 354 14.02 14.72 -12.07
N PHE A 355 14.70 13.63 -12.39
CA PHE A 355 15.35 13.43 -13.68
C PHE A 355 15.12 12.00 -14.19
N LEU A 356 15.12 11.84 -15.52
CA LEU A 356 14.88 10.54 -16.15
C LEU A 356 16.06 9.60 -15.87
N SER A 357 15.73 8.37 -15.42
CA SER A 357 16.66 7.26 -15.28
C SER A 357 16.41 6.23 -16.37
N PRO A 358 17.41 5.82 -17.19
CA PRO A 358 17.26 4.73 -18.15
C PRO A 358 16.90 3.41 -17.46
N HIS A 359 15.66 2.94 -17.73
CA HIS A 359 15.11 1.72 -17.15
C HIS A 359 13.99 1.17 -18.04
N PRO A 360 13.58 -0.11 -17.93
CA PRO A 360 12.52 -0.70 -18.79
C PRO A 360 11.17 0.02 -18.74
N VAL A 361 10.82 0.60 -17.59
CA VAL A 361 9.62 1.40 -17.38
C VAL A 361 9.99 2.85 -17.08
N GLU A 362 9.04 3.75 -17.15
CA GLU A 362 9.22 5.16 -16.83
C GLU A 362 9.76 5.31 -15.40
N THR A 363 10.98 5.81 -15.26
CA THR A 363 11.67 5.90 -13.97
C THR A 363 12.22 7.29 -13.73
N SER A 364 11.92 7.85 -12.56
CA SER A 364 12.48 9.11 -12.07
C SER A 364 13.42 8.85 -10.90
N ALA A 365 14.65 9.33 -10.99
CA ALA A 365 15.51 9.54 -9.83
C ALA A 365 15.31 10.96 -9.31
N PHE A 366 15.63 11.20 -8.04
CA PHE A 366 15.34 12.47 -7.37
C PHE A 366 16.54 13.06 -6.66
N PHE A 367 16.70 14.39 -6.77
CA PHE A 367 17.41 15.18 -5.77
C PHE A 367 16.39 15.90 -4.89
N PHE A 368 16.61 15.86 -3.57
CA PHE A 368 15.86 16.60 -2.56
C PHE A 368 16.79 17.54 -1.84
N ARG A 369 16.44 18.82 -1.70
CA ARG A 369 17.27 19.76 -0.96
C ARG A 369 16.45 20.72 -0.12
N ALA A 370 17.05 21.16 0.98
CA ALA A 370 16.52 22.22 1.82
C ALA A 370 17.65 23.21 2.18
N PHE A 371 17.32 24.49 2.22
CA PHE A 371 18.27 25.53 2.58
C PHE A 371 18.44 25.57 4.11
N TRP A 372 19.70 25.57 4.56
CA TRP A 372 20.04 25.68 5.97
C TRP A 372 21.31 26.52 6.15
N GLU A 373 21.25 27.45 7.10
CA GLU A 373 22.33 28.41 7.36
C GLU A 373 22.73 29.20 6.11
N SER A 374 23.70 28.71 5.34
CA SER A 374 24.25 29.40 4.18
C SER A 374 24.32 28.58 2.90
N ARG A 375 23.80 27.32 2.93
CA ARG A 375 23.83 26.41 1.77
C ARG A 375 22.63 25.49 1.71
N TYR A 376 22.43 24.83 0.59
CA TYR A 376 21.55 23.71 0.48
C TYR A 376 22.21 22.43 1.03
N LEU A 377 21.43 21.64 1.76
CA LEU A 377 21.77 20.26 2.11
C LEU A 377 20.92 19.35 1.22
N THR A 378 21.59 18.40 0.55
CA THR A 378 21.00 17.67 -0.56
C THR A 378 21.06 16.15 -0.34
N TYR A 379 19.94 15.47 -0.58
CA TYR A 379 19.84 14.02 -0.68
C TYR A 379 19.53 13.60 -2.12
N ALA A 380 20.26 12.61 -2.64
CA ALA A 380 19.96 11.96 -3.90
C ALA A 380 19.41 10.55 -3.68
N HIS A 381 18.24 10.26 -4.24
CA HIS A 381 17.64 8.91 -4.32
C HIS A 381 17.63 8.50 -5.78
N LEU A 382 18.57 7.62 -6.16
CA LEU A 382 18.73 7.29 -7.58
C LEU A 382 17.74 6.21 -8.06
N ALA A 383 17.00 5.58 -7.14
CA ALA A 383 16.06 4.49 -7.46
C ALA A 383 16.76 3.37 -8.24
N ASP A 384 16.07 2.75 -9.21
CA ASP A 384 16.66 1.79 -10.12
C ASP A 384 17.35 2.50 -11.28
N ILE A 385 18.60 2.16 -11.51
CA ILE A 385 19.46 2.78 -12.52
C ILE A 385 20.10 1.70 -13.39
N ALA A 386 20.32 1.97 -14.67
CA ALA A 386 21.16 1.11 -15.49
C ALA A 386 22.64 1.42 -15.25
N SER A 387 23.51 0.39 -15.24
CA SER A 387 24.96 0.58 -15.14
C SER A 387 25.52 1.32 -16.37
N PHE A 388 26.66 1.99 -16.18
CA PHE A 388 27.31 2.72 -17.29
C PHE A 388 27.70 1.78 -18.44
N GLU A 389 28.03 0.51 -18.15
CA GLU A 389 28.32 -0.47 -19.18
C GLU A 389 27.05 -0.83 -19.99
N VAL A 390 25.93 -1.07 -19.31
CA VAL A 390 24.64 -1.34 -19.96
C VAL A 390 24.26 -0.16 -20.85
N MET A 391 24.26 1.06 -20.30
CA MET A 391 23.91 2.25 -21.06
C MET A 391 24.87 2.49 -22.26
N ARG A 392 26.18 2.25 -22.10
CA ARG A 392 27.15 2.38 -23.20
C ARG A 392 26.84 1.41 -24.35
N ASN A 393 26.38 0.21 -24.02
CA ASN A 393 25.96 -0.80 -25.01
C ASN A 393 24.60 -0.47 -25.66
N MET A 394 23.90 0.55 -25.17
CA MET A 394 22.65 1.06 -25.75
C MET A 394 22.89 2.23 -26.71
N ILE A 395 24.08 2.84 -26.73
CA ILE A 395 24.35 4.01 -27.57
C ILE A 395 24.23 3.64 -29.04
N THR A 396 23.49 4.46 -29.79
CA THR A 396 23.31 4.32 -31.24
C THR A 396 23.18 5.69 -31.90
N ASP A 397 23.81 5.84 -33.07
CA ASP A 397 23.67 7.02 -33.95
C ASP A 397 22.50 6.85 -34.93
N ASP A 398 21.85 5.69 -34.95
CA ASP A 398 20.68 5.42 -35.81
C ASP A 398 19.39 5.76 -35.07
N ASP A 399 18.75 6.85 -35.45
CA ASP A 399 17.49 7.34 -34.87
C ASP A 399 16.30 6.38 -35.05
N SER A 400 16.41 5.38 -35.92
CA SER A 400 15.39 4.34 -36.11
C SER A 400 15.62 3.09 -35.26
N ALA A 401 16.82 2.92 -34.70
CA ALA A 401 17.20 1.75 -33.90
C ALA A 401 16.86 1.92 -32.41
N PRO A 402 16.49 0.82 -31.72
CA PRO A 402 16.36 0.84 -30.25
C PRO A 402 17.68 1.19 -29.56
N GLY A 403 17.65 2.17 -28.66
CA GLY A 403 18.82 2.64 -27.94
C GLY A 403 18.70 4.08 -27.41
N ILE A 404 19.81 4.67 -27.00
CA ILE A 404 19.92 6.04 -26.51
C ILE A 404 21.00 6.79 -27.32
N SER A 405 20.95 8.10 -27.34
CA SER A 405 22.03 8.93 -27.91
C SER A 405 23.24 9.03 -26.96
N GLN A 406 24.39 9.44 -27.49
CA GLN A 406 25.58 9.77 -26.68
C GLN A 406 25.23 10.87 -25.66
N ALA A 407 24.44 11.87 -26.04
CA ALA A 407 24.03 12.98 -25.17
C ALA A 407 23.17 12.51 -23.98
N ASP A 408 22.24 11.58 -24.19
CA ASP A 408 21.43 10.98 -23.13
C ASP A 408 22.28 10.18 -22.14
N PHE A 409 23.25 9.41 -22.67
CA PHE A 409 24.23 8.69 -21.84
C PHE A 409 25.04 9.67 -20.96
N ASP A 410 25.60 10.70 -21.57
CA ASP A 410 26.44 11.69 -20.86
C ASP A 410 25.61 12.42 -19.79
N LEU A 411 24.35 12.77 -20.08
CA LEU A 411 23.44 13.41 -19.13
C LEU A 411 23.11 12.50 -17.94
N ALA A 412 22.79 11.23 -18.20
CA ALA A 412 22.52 10.25 -17.15
C ALA A 412 23.74 10.06 -16.23
N CYS A 413 24.94 9.85 -16.80
CA CYS A 413 26.18 9.74 -16.03
C CYS A 413 26.46 10.99 -15.20
N LYS A 414 26.29 12.20 -15.77
CA LYS A 414 26.42 13.46 -15.07
C LYS A 414 25.51 13.57 -13.86
N ASN A 415 24.22 13.23 -14.05
CA ASN A 415 23.23 13.29 -12.97
C ASN A 415 23.56 12.28 -11.86
N TYR A 416 23.90 11.04 -12.22
CA TYR A 416 24.23 9.99 -11.24
C TYR A 416 25.47 10.35 -10.40
N LEU A 417 26.48 10.97 -11.00
CA LEU A 417 27.73 11.36 -10.33
C LEU A 417 27.68 12.75 -9.70
N THR A 418 26.57 13.50 -9.77
CA THR A 418 26.45 14.81 -9.14
C THR A 418 26.70 14.71 -7.63
N PRO A 419 27.71 15.39 -7.06
CA PRO A 419 28.02 15.31 -5.63
C PRO A 419 26.91 15.91 -4.76
N VAL A 420 26.58 15.20 -3.65
CA VAL A 420 25.56 15.61 -2.68
C VAL A 420 25.99 15.26 -1.25
N ASP A 421 25.22 15.72 -0.23
CA ASP A 421 25.53 15.41 1.17
C ASP A 421 25.22 13.94 1.50
N LEU A 422 24.16 13.38 0.91
CA LEU A 422 23.78 11.97 1.07
C LEU A 422 23.26 11.43 -0.26
N LYS A 423 23.75 10.28 -0.69
CA LYS A 423 23.31 9.60 -1.92
C LYS A 423 22.95 8.16 -1.63
N LYS A 424 21.80 7.69 -2.12
CA LYS A 424 21.41 6.28 -2.11
C LYS A 424 21.34 5.76 -3.54
N ILE A 425 22.06 4.68 -3.81
CA ILE A 425 22.23 4.10 -5.15
C ILE A 425 21.84 2.64 -5.20
N ASP A 426 21.27 2.24 -6.33
CA ASP A 426 21.03 0.86 -6.72
C ASP A 426 22.34 0.21 -7.20
N ILE A 427 22.66 -0.95 -6.64
CA ILE A 427 23.81 -1.80 -7.05
C ILE A 427 23.39 -3.25 -7.31
N GLY A 428 22.17 -3.46 -7.79
CA GLY A 428 21.60 -4.78 -8.06
C GLY A 428 22.28 -5.52 -9.21
N GLY A 429 22.94 -4.79 -10.11
CA GLY A 429 23.66 -5.36 -11.24
C GLY A 429 22.78 -5.94 -12.36
N GLY A 430 23.37 -6.64 -13.27
CA GLY A 430 22.67 -7.28 -14.38
C GLY A 430 22.27 -6.30 -15.49
N MET A 431 21.12 -6.55 -16.12
CA MET A 431 20.70 -5.80 -17.31
C MET A 431 19.98 -4.50 -17.02
N ILE A 432 19.40 -4.35 -15.82
CA ILE A 432 18.48 -3.26 -15.47
C ILE A 432 18.85 -2.53 -14.17
N HIS A 433 19.96 -2.90 -13.53
CA HIS A 433 20.42 -2.29 -12.28
C HIS A 433 21.85 -1.76 -12.37
N GLY A 434 22.20 -0.89 -11.44
CA GLY A 434 23.49 -0.22 -11.37
C GLY A 434 24.61 -1.13 -10.87
N GLU A 435 25.85 -0.68 -11.11
CA GLU A 435 27.07 -1.31 -10.61
C GLU A 435 27.83 -0.35 -9.71
N VAL A 436 28.36 -0.86 -8.60
CA VAL A 436 29.05 -0.04 -7.61
C VAL A 436 30.32 0.61 -8.19
N GLU A 437 30.98 -0.04 -9.15
CA GLU A 437 32.18 0.43 -9.81
C GLU A 437 32.00 1.75 -10.56
N ASP A 438 30.77 2.04 -11.02
CA ASP A 438 30.41 3.29 -11.70
C ASP A 438 30.54 4.52 -10.78
N PHE A 439 30.48 4.29 -9.46
CA PHE A 439 30.55 5.34 -8.44
C PHE A 439 31.92 5.49 -7.73
N LYS A 440 32.98 4.88 -8.24
CA LYS A 440 34.34 5.01 -7.67
C LYS A 440 34.86 6.44 -7.59
N THR A 441 34.37 7.30 -8.46
CA THR A 441 34.77 8.71 -8.52
C THR A 441 33.73 9.66 -7.95
N ASP A 442 32.69 9.12 -7.30
CA ASP A 442 31.64 9.93 -6.68
C ASP A 442 32.19 10.69 -5.46
N GLU A 443 31.99 12.01 -5.43
CA GLU A 443 32.49 12.90 -4.38
C GLU A 443 31.42 13.27 -3.34
N SER A 444 30.31 12.55 -3.29
CA SER A 444 29.28 12.77 -2.28
C SER A 444 29.79 12.48 -0.87
N ALA A 445 29.33 13.24 0.12
CA ALA A 445 29.83 13.11 1.49
C ALA A 445 29.52 11.75 2.12
N LYS A 446 28.38 11.14 1.76
CA LYS A 446 28.01 9.76 2.14
C LYS A 446 27.27 9.08 1.00
N VAL A 447 27.71 7.87 0.65
CA VAL A 447 27.04 7.01 -0.33
C VAL A 447 26.47 5.77 0.36
N VAL A 448 25.19 5.47 0.15
CA VAL A 448 24.48 4.31 0.66
C VAL A 448 24.18 3.37 -0.51
N LEU A 449 24.68 2.14 -0.39
CA LEU A 449 24.53 1.08 -1.38
C LEU A 449 23.30 0.24 -1.05
N ALA A 450 22.37 0.12 -1.98
CA ALA A 450 21.09 -0.55 -1.81
C ALA A 450 20.74 -1.45 -3.01
N HIS A 451 19.51 -1.99 -3.03
CA HIS A 451 18.93 -2.82 -4.06
C HIS A 451 19.70 -4.14 -4.28
N ARG A 452 19.97 -4.87 -3.20
CA ARG A 452 20.69 -6.14 -3.26
C ARG A 452 20.33 -7.07 -2.11
N SER A 453 20.44 -8.39 -2.35
CA SER A 453 20.21 -9.43 -1.34
C SER A 453 21.46 -9.83 -0.58
N GLU A 454 22.64 -9.72 -1.19
CA GLU A 454 23.89 -10.17 -0.60
C GLU A 454 24.58 -9.08 0.28
N PRO A 455 25.41 -9.46 1.27
CA PRO A 455 26.23 -8.53 2.03
C PRO A 455 27.26 -7.81 1.15
N LEU A 456 27.62 -6.56 1.51
CA LEU A 456 28.64 -5.80 0.80
C LEU A 456 30.02 -6.46 0.90
N THR A 457 30.70 -6.58 -0.23
CA THR A 457 32.12 -6.97 -0.31
C THR A 457 33.02 -5.86 0.23
N ASN A 458 34.29 -6.16 0.50
CA ASN A 458 35.23 -5.14 0.98
C ASN A 458 35.49 -4.06 -0.08
N SER A 459 35.54 -4.42 -1.37
CA SER A 459 35.71 -3.44 -2.45
C SER A 459 34.52 -2.49 -2.56
N GLN A 460 33.30 -3.00 -2.37
CA GLN A 460 32.10 -2.15 -2.34
C GLN A 460 32.09 -1.21 -1.12
N LYS A 461 32.59 -1.66 0.02
CA LYS A 461 32.70 -0.82 1.24
C LYS A 461 33.73 0.29 1.12
N GLU A 462 34.65 0.23 0.16
CA GLU A 462 35.56 1.34 -0.16
C GLU A 462 34.86 2.51 -0.89
N ILE A 463 33.71 2.24 -1.50
CA ILE A 463 32.92 3.22 -2.26
C ILE A 463 31.76 3.75 -1.43
N GLY A 464 31.07 2.87 -0.71
CA GLY A 464 29.89 3.26 0.07
C GLY A 464 29.59 2.31 1.23
N SER A 465 28.53 2.57 1.94
CA SER A 465 28.09 1.80 3.11
C SER A 465 26.68 1.25 2.93
N SER A 466 26.34 0.18 3.64
CA SER A 466 24.93 -0.18 3.83
C SER A 466 24.29 0.73 4.88
N ALA A 467 22.98 0.93 4.80
CA ALA A 467 22.20 1.57 5.86
C ALA A 467 21.10 0.59 6.33
N PRO A 468 21.31 -0.10 7.47
CA PRO A 468 20.33 -1.00 8.03
C PRO A 468 18.98 -0.33 8.24
N PHE A 469 17.90 -1.16 8.27
CA PHE A 469 16.54 -0.70 8.53
C PHE A 469 16.44 0.20 9.77
N GLY A 470 15.83 1.37 9.62
CA GLY A 470 15.61 2.34 10.70
C GLY A 470 16.79 3.26 11.01
N VAL A 471 17.95 3.11 10.33
CA VAL A 471 19.05 4.08 10.44
C VAL A 471 18.58 5.42 9.88
N VAL A 472 18.93 6.50 10.60
CA VAL A 472 18.55 7.87 10.27
C VAL A 472 19.80 8.67 9.93
N ASP A 473 19.79 9.31 8.77
CA ASP A 473 20.76 10.34 8.41
C ASP A 473 20.10 11.72 8.54
N THR A 474 20.43 12.44 9.62
CA THR A 474 19.93 13.78 9.88
C THR A 474 20.77 14.80 9.12
N LEU A 475 20.18 15.45 8.12
CA LEU A 475 20.80 16.55 7.38
C LEU A 475 20.58 17.88 8.12
N ILE A 476 19.36 18.14 8.58
CA ILE A 476 19.00 19.32 9.37
C ILE A 476 18.21 18.87 10.61
N PRO A 477 18.72 19.09 11.83
CA PRO A 477 18.03 18.68 13.05
C PRO A 477 16.80 19.56 13.35
N ASP A 478 15.86 19.05 14.14
CA ASP A 478 14.75 19.86 14.66
C ASP A 478 15.20 20.74 15.82
N THR A 479 15.10 22.06 15.63
CA THR A 479 15.31 23.06 16.68
C THR A 479 14.03 23.77 17.09
N SER A 480 12.90 23.47 16.45
CA SER A 480 11.62 24.16 16.59
C SER A 480 10.58 23.43 17.44
N GLY A 481 10.81 22.15 17.75
CA GLY A 481 9.88 21.31 18.52
C GLY A 481 8.68 20.84 17.70
N ASN A 482 8.92 20.21 16.56
CA ASN A 482 7.89 19.72 15.65
C ASN A 482 6.79 18.92 16.34
N LEU A 483 7.10 18.06 17.31
CA LEU A 483 6.11 17.28 18.04
C LEU A 483 5.11 18.16 18.82
N ARG A 484 5.57 19.27 19.42
CA ARG A 484 4.67 20.21 20.11
C ARG A 484 3.81 20.98 19.14
N ARG A 485 4.33 21.31 17.96
CA ARG A 485 3.53 21.92 16.90
C ARG A 485 2.41 20.98 16.46
N PHE A 486 2.71 19.69 16.19
CA PHE A 486 1.68 18.71 15.87
C PHE A 486 0.64 18.54 16.99
N ALA A 487 1.07 18.48 18.25
CA ALA A 487 0.14 18.44 19.37
C ALA A 487 -0.78 19.67 19.42
N PHE A 488 -0.25 20.86 19.10
CA PHE A 488 -1.05 22.08 19.00
C PHE A 488 -2.06 22.00 17.85
N ASP A 489 -1.61 21.54 16.67
CA ASP A 489 -2.46 21.45 15.48
C ASP A 489 -3.62 20.44 15.70
N PHE A 490 -3.34 19.29 16.35
CA PHE A 490 -4.38 18.32 16.72
C PHE A 490 -5.36 18.88 17.76
N LEU A 491 -4.89 19.55 18.81
CA LEU A 491 -5.78 20.20 19.79
C LEU A 491 -6.63 21.28 19.12
N HIS A 492 -6.06 22.05 18.20
CA HIS A 492 -6.78 23.10 17.48
C HIS A 492 -7.82 22.50 16.51
N ALA A 493 -7.50 21.43 15.82
CA ALA A 493 -8.46 20.71 14.98
C ALA A 493 -9.61 20.09 15.79
N TYR A 494 -9.31 19.57 16.99
CA TYR A 494 -10.33 19.00 17.87
C TYR A 494 -11.24 20.06 18.50
N PHE A 495 -10.67 21.19 18.91
CA PHE A 495 -11.32 22.33 19.58
C PHE A 495 -11.22 23.60 18.74
N HIS A 496 -11.74 23.59 17.51
CA HIS A 496 -11.54 24.69 16.54
C HIS A 496 -11.99 26.06 17.06
N ASP A 497 -13.07 26.12 17.87
CA ASP A 497 -13.61 27.35 18.45
C ASP A 497 -12.98 27.77 19.80
N LEU A 498 -12.10 26.90 20.35
CA LEU A 498 -11.49 27.18 21.65
C LEU A 498 -10.42 28.26 21.51
N PRO A 499 -10.45 29.34 22.37
CA PRO A 499 -9.42 30.37 22.35
C PRO A 499 -8.01 29.80 22.52
N ARG A 500 -7.06 30.26 21.69
CA ARG A 500 -5.67 29.72 21.61
C ARG A 500 -4.93 29.65 22.95
N HIS A 501 -5.26 30.56 23.94
CA HIS A 501 -4.62 30.51 25.24
C HIS A 501 -5.01 29.25 26.04
N TYR A 502 -6.24 28.73 25.91
CA TYR A 502 -6.62 27.45 26.51
C TYR A 502 -5.91 26.27 25.85
N LEU A 503 -5.78 26.29 24.50
CA LEU A 503 -4.97 25.28 23.79
C LEU A 503 -3.52 25.27 24.29
N ARG A 504 -2.93 26.46 24.50
CA ARG A 504 -1.59 26.60 25.09
C ARG A 504 -1.49 26.08 26.51
N THR A 505 -2.57 26.22 27.30
CA THR A 505 -2.64 25.65 28.66
C THR A 505 -2.58 24.12 28.59
N LEU A 506 -3.34 23.49 27.71
CA LEU A 506 -3.28 22.05 27.49
C LEU A 506 -1.91 21.61 26.93
N LEU A 507 -1.36 22.36 26.00
CA LEU A 507 -0.06 22.08 25.39
C LEU A 507 1.11 22.21 26.37
N ASN A 508 0.99 22.99 27.42
CA ASN A 508 2.00 23.17 28.48
C ASN A 508 2.06 21.96 29.44
N ASN A 509 2.06 20.75 28.89
CA ASN A 509 2.15 19.50 29.60
C ASN A 509 3.28 18.64 28.98
N PRO A 510 3.78 17.60 29.66
CA PRO A 510 4.89 16.80 29.16
C PRO A 510 4.47 15.92 27.97
N LEU A 511 5.35 15.85 26.96
CA LEU A 511 5.35 14.79 25.98
C LEU A 511 6.01 13.56 26.65
N VAL A 512 5.34 12.42 26.57
CA VAL A 512 5.81 11.13 27.07
C VAL A 512 5.94 10.15 25.93
N GLU A 513 6.90 9.24 26.03
CA GLU A 513 7.10 8.17 25.06
C GLU A 513 6.72 6.82 25.71
N PHE A 514 6.03 5.99 24.97
CA PHE A 514 5.64 4.63 25.35
C PHE A 514 6.33 3.63 24.41
N MET A 515 6.79 2.52 24.99
CA MET A 515 7.38 1.41 24.28
C MET A 515 6.31 0.56 23.57
N PRO A 516 6.66 -0.18 22.50
CA PRO A 516 5.76 -1.13 21.87
C PRO A 516 5.23 -2.15 22.89
N GLY A 517 3.90 -2.37 22.90
CA GLY A 517 3.24 -3.31 23.81
C GLY A 517 2.91 -2.76 25.20
N GLU A 518 3.21 -1.50 25.48
CA GLU A 518 2.92 -0.86 26.78
C GLU A 518 1.43 -0.48 26.89
N ILE A 519 0.85 -0.65 28.07
CA ILE A 519 -0.55 -0.32 28.34
C ILE A 519 -0.64 1.13 28.87
N ILE A 520 -1.24 2.01 28.08
CA ILE A 520 -1.46 3.42 28.46
C ILE A 520 -2.61 3.55 29.47
N LEU A 521 -3.71 2.83 29.24
CA LEU A 521 -4.89 2.82 30.11
C LEU A 521 -5.47 1.40 30.17
N ARG A 522 -5.70 0.92 31.40
CA ARG A 522 -6.31 -0.41 31.65
C ARG A 522 -7.83 -0.30 31.69
N LYS A 523 -8.50 -1.33 31.16
CA LYS A 523 -9.94 -1.51 31.38
C LYS A 523 -10.27 -1.55 32.88
N GLY A 524 -11.39 -0.94 33.28
CA GLY A 524 -11.86 -0.88 34.66
C GLY A 524 -11.20 0.21 35.53
N ILE A 525 -10.22 0.94 35.02
CA ILE A 525 -9.56 2.04 35.73
C ILE A 525 -10.14 3.38 35.31
N VAL A 526 -10.43 4.26 36.28
CA VAL A 526 -10.76 5.66 36.04
C VAL A 526 -9.47 6.40 35.67
N PRO A 527 -9.38 7.06 34.50
CA PRO A 527 -8.16 7.70 34.08
C PRO A 527 -7.82 8.93 34.94
N GLU A 528 -6.55 9.08 35.31
CA GLU A 528 -6.01 10.26 35.98
C GLU A 528 -5.48 11.33 35.00
N ASN A 529 -5.26 10.91 33.75
CA ASN A 529 -4.73 11.74 32.67
C ASN A 529 -5.52 11.52 31.40
N VAL A 530 -5.56 12.54 30.54
CA VAL A 530 -5.94 12.45 29.14
C VAL A 530 -4.66 12.42 28.31
N TYR A 531 -4.54 11.49 27.36
CA TYR A 531 -3.39 11.40 26.48
C TYR A 531 -3.80 11.74 25.05
N LEU A 532 -3.18 12.78 24.48
CA LEU A 532 -3.28 13.06 23.06
C LEU A 532 -2.14 12.32 22.33
N VAL A 533 -2.47 11.38 21.50
CA VAL A 533 -1.49 10.68 20.64
C VAL A 533 -0.93 11.67 19.63
N VAL A 534 0.40 11.84 19.60
CA VAL A 534 1.08 12.77 18.68
C VAL A 534 1.73 11.98 17.53
N THR A 535 2.34 10.84 17.81
CA THR A 535 2.89 9.92 16.82
C THR A 535 2.68 8.48 17.25
N GLY A 536 2.67 7.57 16.28
CA GLY A 536 2.54 6.15 16.53
C GLY A 536 1.08 5.67 16.58
N THR A 537 0.90 4.44 17.01
CA THR A 537 -0.37 3.72 16.92
C THR A 537 -0.69 3.01 18.21
N VAL A 538 -1.92 3.16 18.69
CA VAL A 538 -2.46 2.52 19.90
C VAL A 538 -3.65 1.66 19.52
N GLU A 539 -3.70 0.42 19.99
CA GLU A 539 -4.87 -0.45 19.87
C GLU A 539 -5.82 -0.24 21.06
N LYS A 540 -7.11 -0.07 20.75
CA LYS A 540 -8.22 -0.06 21.72
C LYS A 540 -8.86 -1.43 21.70
N ILE A 541 -8.79 -2.16 22.80
CA ILE A 541 -9.20 -3.57 22.90
C ILE A 541 -10.38 -3.69 23.86
N ARG A 542 -11.44 -4.37 23.41
CA ARG A 542 -12.59 -4.75 24.20
C ARG A 542 -12.95 -6.22 23.90
N ALA A 543 -12.40 -7.11 24.70
CA ALA A 543 -12.43 -8.54 24.44
C ALA A 543 -13.85 -9.18 24.46
N GLU A 544 -14.79 -8.60 25.22
CA GLU A 544 -16.15 -9.13 25.31
C GLU A 544 -16.93 -9.01 23.99
N ASP A 545 -16.67 -7.95 23.23
CA ASP A 545 -17.40 -7.66 21.99
C ASP A 545 -16.57 -7.96 20.74
N ASP A 546 -15.36 -8.53 20.92
CA ASP A 546 -14.36 -8.73 19.85
C ASP A 546 -14.04 -7.43 19.08
N VAL A 547 -14.08 -6.28 19.79
CA VAL A 547 -13.81 -4.97 19.22
C VAL A 547 -12.32 -4.68 19.29
N TYR A 548 -11.74 -4.46 18.14
CA TYR A 548 -10.35 -4.06 17.94
C TYR A 548 -10.32 -2.82 17.04
N ASN A 549 -9.93 -1.70 17.60
CA ASN A 549 -9.83 -0.43 16.87
C ASN A 549 -8.45 0.19 17.07
N ILE A 550 -8.07 1.05 16.13
CA ILE A 550 -6.81 1.78 16.12
C ILE A 550 -7.05 3.23 16.54
N VAL A 551 -6.28 3.69 17.51
CA VAL A 551 -6.16 5.12 17.85
C VAL A 551 -4.82 5.61 17.32
N SER A 552 -4.87 6.47 16.30
CA SER A 552 -3.71 7.08 15.65
C SER A 552 -3.47 8.50 16.15
N ALA A 553 -2.48 9.19 15.56
CA ALA A 553 -2.18 10.60 15.84
C ALA A 553 -3.45 11.48 15.78
N GLY A 554 -3.58 12.40 16.72
CA GLY A 554 -4.75 13.25 16.95
C GLY A 554 -5.85 12.63 17.82
N GLY A 555 -5.75 11.34 18.19
CA GLY A 555 -6.71 10.68 19.07
C GLY A 555 -6.48 10.97 20.56
N LEU A 556 -7.59 11.12 21.32
CA LEU A 556 -7.58 11.32 22.76
C LEU A 556 -7.93 10.02 23.49
N ILE A 557 -7.11 9.63 24.47
CA ILE A 557 -7.31 8.44 25.31
C ILE A 557 -7.66 8.90 26.72
N GLY A 558 -8.73 8.32 27.30
CA GLY A 558 -9.17 8.60 28.66
C GLY A 558 -10.05 9.84 28.80
N GLU A 559 -10.39 10.52 27.70
CA GLU A 559 -11.18 11.76 27.70
C GLU A 559 -12.57 11.57 28.31
N TYR A 560 -13.45 10.83 27.62
CA TYR A 560 -14.86 10.67 28.02
C TYR A 560 -15.02 10.06 29.41
N THR A 561 -14.33 8.95 29.67
CA THR A 561 -14.42 8.27 30.98
C THR A 561 -13.81 9.09 32.10
N GLY A 562 -12.77 9.89 31.82
CA GLY A 562 -12.16 10.79 32.78
C GLY A 562 -13.07 11.95 33.17
N ILE A 563 -13.68 12.63 32.18
CA ILE A 563 -14.60 13.73 32.44
C ILE A 563 -15.76 13.31 33.35
N HIS A 564 -16.33 12.13 33.09
CA HIS A 564 -17.47 11.59 33.84
C HIS A 564 -17.08 10.78 35.09
N GLY A 565 -15.78 10.61 35.37
CA GLY A 565 -15.32 9.81 36.51
C GLY A 565 -15.67 8.31 36.40
N LEU A 566 -15.82 7.82 35.18
CA LEU A 566 -16.19 6.44 34.87
C LEU A 566 -14.95 5.56 34.62
N PRO A 567 -15.02 4.26 34.99
CA PRO A 567 -13.96 3.32 34.61
C PRO A 567 -13.91 3.13 33.08
N SER A 568 -12.71 3.01 32.53
CA SER A 568 -12.52 2.73 31.12
C SER A 568 -13.16 1.40 30.71
N THR A 569 -13.93 1.38 29.65
CA THR A 569 -14.56 0.16 29.09
C THR A 569 -13.59 -0.66 28.22
N SER A 570 -12.45 -0.09 27.83
CA SER A 570 -11.45 -0.70 26.96
C SER A 570 -10.05 -0.62 27.56
N ALA A 571 -9.16 -1.51 27.14
CA ALA A 571 -7.73 -1.38 27.32
C ALA A 571 -7.11 -0.64 26.14
N TYR A 572 -6.12 0.22 26.39
CA TYR A 572 -5.35 0.93 25.37
C TYR A 572 -3.90 0.51 25.45
N ARG A 573 -3.39 -0.12 24.39
CA ARG A 573 -2.05 -0.69 24.31
C ARG A 573 -1.33 -0.19 23.07
N THR A 574 -0.06 0.18 23.20
CA THR A 574 0.74 0.65 22.05
C THR A 574 1.08 -0.50 21.11
N VAL A 575 0.93 -0.27 19.81
CA VAL A 575 1.34 -1.21 18.75
C VAL A 575 2.84 -1.05 18.47
N ASN A 576 3.31 0.18 18.46
CA ASN A 576 4.68 0.59 18.18
C ASN A 576 5.14 1.67 19.17
N PHE A 577 6.26 2.37 18.91
CA PHE A 577 6.63 3.54 19.69
C PHE A 577 5.59 4.64 19.55
N VAL A 578 5.07 5.13 20.67
CA VAL A 578 4.05 6.17 20.72
C VAL A 578 4.55 7.37 21.52
N ARG A 579 4.43 8.58 20.95
CA ARG A 579 4.62 9.81 21.70
C ARG A 579 3.28 10.47 21.90
N ALA A 580 2.97 10.82 23.14
CA ALA A 580 1.70 11.43 23.52
C ALA A 580 1.90 12.64 24.46
N LEU A 581 1.03 13.63 24.32
CA LEU A 581 0.92 14.71 25.28
C LEU A 581 0.08 14.21 26.47
N ARG A 582 0.68 14.14 27.68
CA ARG A 582 0.01 13.71 28.91
C ARG A 582 -0.57 14.90 29.63
N ILE A 583 -1.88 15.04 29.64
CA ILE A 583 -2.60 16.15 30.26
C ILE A 583 -3.26 15.63 31.54
N PRO A 584 -2.93 16.17 32.75
CA PRO A 584 -3.62 15.78 33.97
C PRO A 584 -5.11 16.06 33.87
N LEU A 585 -5.95 15.10 34.27
CA LEU A 585 -7.40 15.19 34.14
C LEU A 585 -7.99 16.48 34.80
N PRO A 586 -7.56 16.92 36.00
CA PRO A 586 -8.07 18.16 36.57
C PRO A 586 -7.81 19.39 35.68
N ALA A 587 -6.65 19.50 35.05
CA ALA A 587 -6.33 20.60 34.14
C ALA A 587 -7.17 20.54 32.86
N TYR A 588 -7.40 19.30 32.34
CA TYR A 588 -8.27 19.09 31.20
C TYR A 588 -9.72 19.48 31.49
N LYS A 589 -10.29 19.00 32.62
CA LYS A 589 -11.65 19.30 33.04
C LYS A 589 -11.86 20.80 33.23
N GLU A 590 -10.92 21.52 33.84
CA GLU A 590 -11.02 22.97 34.04
C GLU A 590 -11.20 23.72 32.70
N VAL A 591 -10.50 23.28 31.64
CA VAL A 591 -10.66 23.86 30.29
C VAL A 591 -12.02 23.52 29.70
N ILE A 592 -12.48 22.27 29.86
CA ILE A 592 -13.77 21.80 29.34
C ILE A 592 -14.93 22.54 30.03
N ASP A 593 -14.91 22.60 31.35
CA ASP A 593 -15.98 23.21 32.16
C ASP A 593 -16.09 24.73 31.90
N ARG A 594 -14.95 25.44 31.84
CA ARG A 594 -14.93 26.90 31.54
C ARG A 594 -15.48 27.26 30.17
N ASN A 595 -15.39 26.32 29.20
CA ASN A 595 -15.79 26.60 27.83
C ASN A 595 -17.07 25.86 27.43
N ASN A 596 -17.76 25.18 28.37
CA ASN A 596 -19.01 24.44 28.17
C ASN A 596 -18.89 23.38 27.03
N LEU A 597 -17.80 22.61 27.00
CA LEU A 597 -17.49 21.66 25.92
C LEU A 597 -17.97 20.22 26.20
N ALA A 598 -18.56 19.94 27.36
CA ALA A 598 -18.96 18.61 27.79
C ALA A 598 -19.99 17.99 26.83
N ASP A 599 -21.01 18.72 26.40
CA ASP A 599 -22.07 18.25 25.51
C ASP A 599 -21.49 17.85 24.11
N MET A 600 -20.53 18.63 23.60
CA MET A 600 -19.84 18.30 22.34
C MET A 600 -19.05 17.00 22.47
N ILE A 601 -18.33 16.80 23.58
CA ILE A 601 -17.55 15.57 23.83
C ILE A 601 -18.49 14.36 23.95
N ASP A 602 -19.62 14.52 24.64
CA ASP A 602 -20.62 13.46 24.78
C ASP A 602 -21.24 13.07 23.44
N HIS A 603 -21.58 14.05 22.62
CA HIS A 603 -22.11 13.81 21.27
C HIS A 603 -21.10 13.02 20.42
N ARG A 604 -19.85 13.48 20.37
CA ARG A 604 -18.78 12.81 19.62
C ARG A 604 -18.47 11.41 20.14
N ALA A 605 -18.47 11.21 21.46
CA ALA A 605 -18.22 9.91 22.06
C ALA A 605 -19.29 8.87 21.66
N LYS A 606 -20.58 9.27 21.67
CA LYS A 606 -21.69 8.41 21.23
C LYS A 606 -21.58 8.09 19.72
N GLY A 607 -21.32 9.09 18.90
CA GLY A 607 -21.14 8.89 17.45
C GLY A 607 -19.98 7.97 17.15
N ARG A 608 -18.81 8.17 17.77
CA ARG A 608 -17.67 7.26 17.62
C ARG A 608 -17.97 5.83 18.05
N GLU A 609 -18.71 5.63 19.14
CA GLU A 609 -19.06 4.26 19.58
C GLU A 609 -19.81 3.48 18.50
N ILE A 610 -20.71 4.13 17.76
CA ILE A 610 -21.45 3.52 16.64
C ILE A 610 -20.52 3.26 15.46
N LEU A 611 -19.71 4.24 15.09
CA LEU A 611 -18.76 4.12 13.97
C LEU A 611 -17.71 3.03 14.24
N GLU A 612 -17.15 2.97 15.44
CA GLU A 612 -16.15 1.97 15.87
C GLU A 612 -16.67 0.53 15.84
N GLN A 613 -17.97 0.33 15.98
CA GLN A 613 -18.59 -0.99 15.88
C GLN A 613 -18.85 -1.42 14.43
N SER A 614 -18.87 -0.49 13.48
CA SER A 614 -19.04 -0.78 12.06
C SER A 614 -17.68 -1.13 11.43
N TRP A 615 -17.66 -2.18 10.60
CA TRP A 615 -16.46 -2.48 9.81
C TRP A 615 -16.04 -1.33 8.90
N LEU A 616 -17.01 -0.57 8.39
CA LEU A 616 -16.74 0.54 7.46
C LEU A 616 -15.88 1.63 8.10
N PHE A 617 -16.15 1.98 9.36
CA PHE A 617 -15.56 3.15 10.03
C PHE A 617 -14.67 2.82 11.24
N GLY A 618 -14.74 1.60 11.77
CA GLY A 618 -14.04 1.25 13.02
C GLY A 618 -12.55 1.06 12.83
N GLU A 619 -12.13 0.40 11.77
CA GLU A 619 -10.75 0.04 11.52
C GLU A 619 -10.06 1.11 10.66
N SER A 620 -8.91 1.62 11.12
CA SER A 620 -8.03 2.55 10.39
C SER A 620 -8.59 3.95 10.08
N VAL A 621 -9.79 4.29 10.53
CA VAL A 621 -10.30 5.66 10.48
C VAL A 621 -9.91 6.37 11.78
N SER A 622 -9.17 7.48 11.68
CA SER A 622 -8.69 8.21 12.85
C SER A 622 -9.80 8.87 13.64
N PRO A 623 -9.62 9.07 14.96
CA PRO A 623 -10.62 9.77 15.79
C PRO A 623 -10.99 11.17 15.29
N PRO A 624 -10.10 12.00 14.73
CA PRO A 624 -10.50 13.28 14.12
C PRO A 624 -11.50 13.11 12.97
N VAL A 625 -11.27 12.12 12.08
CA VAL A 625 -12.19 11.83 10.97
C VAL A 625 -13.50 11.23 11.47
N GLN A 626 -13.45 10.30 12.44
CA GLN A 626 -14.65 9.77 13.09
C GLN A 626 -15.49 10.87 13.75
N ASN A 627 -14.87 11.88 14.38
CA ASN A 627 -15.60 13.04 14.95
C ASN A 627 -16.32 13.84 13.86
N ARG A 628 -15.64 14.13 12.73
CA ARG A 628 -16.25 14.83 11.58
C ARG A 628 -17.46 14.07 11.03
N ILE A 629 -17.36 12.75 10.91
CA ILE A 629 -18.47 11.90 10.49
C ILE A 629 -19.58 11.91 11.54
N ALA A 630 -19.27 11.74 12.83
CA ALA A 630 -20.22 11.75 13.93
C ALA A 630 -21.02 13.05 14.01
N ASP A 631 -20.35 14.20 13.83
CA ASP A 631 -20.98 15.52 13.82
C ASP A 631 -22.00 15.70 12.66
N SER A 632 -21.93 14.84 11.60
CA SER A 632 -22.78 14.91 10.40
C SER A 632 -23.86 13.83 10.30
N MET A 633 -23.81 12.80 11.17
CA MET A 633 -24.76 11.69 11.14
C MET A 633 -26.17 12.11 11.52
N VAL A 634 -27.18 11.61 10.76
CA VAL A 634 -28.58 11.82 11.06
C VAL A 634 -29.25 10.49 11.39
N LEU A 635 -29.90 10.42 12.55
CA LEU A 635 -30.65 9.22 13.00
C LEU A 635 -32.04 9.19 12.40
N HIS A 636 -32.42 8.08 11.79
CA HIS A 636 -33.76 7.78 11.31
C HIS A 636 -34.32 6.52 12.00
N GLU A 637 -35.62 6.52 12.31
CA GLU A 637 -36.32 5.38 12.88
C GLU A 637 -37.43 4.94 11.93
N HIS A 638 -37.48 3.64 11.61
CA HIS A 638 -38.44 3.07 10.67
C HIS A 638 -39.16 1.85 11.27
N ALA A 639 -40.47 1.76 11.02
CA ALA A 639 -41.25 0.61 11.41
C ALA A 639 -41.11 -0.56 10.44
N ALA A 640 -41.36 -1.79 10.90
CA ALA A 640 -41.38 -2.97 10.04
C ALA A 640 -42.36 -2.80 8.86
N GLY A 641 -41.94 -3.24 7.67
CA GLY A 641 -42.69 -3.13 6.42
C GLY A 641 -42.46 -1.81 5.66
N ALA A 642 -41.73 -0.84 6.22
CA ALA A 642 -41.36 0.37 5.49
C ALA A 642 -40.40 0.04 4.32
N VAL A 643 -40.61 0.71 3.21
CA VAL A 643 -39.67 0.72 2.08
C VAL A 643 -38.84 2.01 2.18
N LEU A 644 -37.53 1.91 2.08
CA LEU A 644 -36.60 3.04 2.28
C LEU A 644 -36.32 3.75 0.95
N ASP A 645 -37.39 4.26 0.30
CA ASP A 645 -37.27 4.98 -1.00
C ASP A 645 -36.79 6.41 -0.84
N VAL A 646 -36.59 6.89 0.39
CA VAL A 646 -36.37 8.32 0.73
C VAL A 646 -34.98 8.58 1.29
N LEU A 647 -34.07 7.62 1.19
CA LEU A 647 -32.68 7.87 1.55
C LEU A 647 -32.05 8.81 0.52
N ARG A 648 -31.22 9.74 1.00
CA ARG A 648 -30.51 10.63 0.09
C ARG A 648 -29.69 9.82 -0.89
N ALA A 649 -29.82 10.16 -2.18
CA ALA A 649 -29.05 9.52 -3.25
C ALA A 649 -27.52 9.70 -3.14
N ASP A 650 -27.07 10.50 -2.16
CA ASP A 650 -25.68 10.86 -1.88
C ASP A 650 -25.28 10.51 -0.42
N ALA A 651 -25.78 9.39 0.12
CA ALA A 651 -25.47 8.98 1.48
C ALA A 651 -25.30 7.45 1.60
N VAL A 652 -24.46 7.03 2.54
CA VAL A 652 -24.40 5.64 3.01
C VAL A 652 -25.10 5.51 4.35
N CYS A 653 -25.73 4.38 4.59
CA CYS A 653 -26.51 4.11 5.78
C CYS A 653 -25.91 3.01 6.64
N VAL A 654 -25.81 3.26 7.96
CA VAL A 654 -25.34 2.29 8.96
C VAL A 654 -26.49 1.87 9.86
N VAL A 655 -26.69 0.55 10.01
CA VAL A 655 -27.74 -0.02 10.87
C VAL A 655 -27.25 -0.06 12.31
N GLU A 656 -27.88 0.68 13.21
CA GLU A 656 -27.67 0.58 14.66
C GLU A 656 -28.41 -0.61 15.25
N SER A 657 -29.69 -0.78 14.87
CA SER A 657 -30.54 -1.88 15.35
C SER A 657 -31.62 -2.25 14.34
N GLY A 658 -32.15 -3.47 14.43
CA GLY A 658 -33.17 -4.00 13.53
C GLY A 658 -32.57 -4.75 12.34
N LYS A 659 -33.42 -5.00 11.31
CA LYS A 659 -33.04 -5.79 10.13
C LYS A 659 -33.68 -5.22 8.87
N ILE A 660 -32.88 -5.18 7.80
CA ILE A 660 -33.24 -4.67 6.47
C ILE A 660 -32.93 -5.75 5.43
N GLU A 661 -33.77 -5.90 4.44
CA GLU A 661 -33.52 -6.68 3.23
C GLU A 661 -33.15 -5.75 2.06
N GLN A 662 -32.06 -6.06 1.38
CA GLN A 662 -31.77 -5.51 0.05
C GLN A 662 -32.51 -6.34 -0.99
N VAL A 663 -33.23 -5.70 -1.90
CA VAL A 663 -34.06 -6.35 -2.91
C VAL A 663 -33.66 -5.84 -4.29
N ARG A 664 -33.45 -6.77 -5.25
CA ARG A 664 -33.18 -6.50 -6.67
C ARG A 664 -34.10 -7.35 -7.51
N ASP A 665 -34.80 -6.76 -8.49
CA ASP A 665 -35.76 -7.49 -9.36
C ASP A 665 -36.80 -8.32 -8.58
N GLY A 666 -37.22 -7.80 -7.41
CA GLY A 666 -38.19 -8.49 -6.53
C GLY A 666 -37.61 -9.66 -5.73
N LYS A 667 -36.32 -9.95 -5.81
CA LYS A 667 -35.64 -10.99 -5.03
C LYS A 667 -34.78 -10.38 -3.94
N VAL A 668 -34.78 -11.00 -2.75
CA VAL A 668 -33.87 -10.61 -1.66
C VAL A 668 -32.46 -11.05 -2.03
N THR A 669 -31.55 -10.08 -2.08
CA THR A 669 -30.13 -10.28 -2.43
C THR A 669 -29.21 -10.27 -1.21
N ASP A 670 -29.58 -9.54 -0.14
CA ASP A 670 -28.82 -9.49 1.10
C ASP A 670 -29.74 -9.22 2.31
N ASN A 671 -29.27 -9.61 3.50
CA ASN A 671 -29.89 -9.35 4.80
C ASN A 671 -28.94 -8.51 5.66
N ILE A 672 -29.30 -7.27 5.91
CA ILE A 672 -28.46 -6.27 6.55
C ILE A 672 -28.94 -6.08 7.98
N GLY A 673 -28.09 -6.46 8.93
CA GLY A 673 -28.34 -6.33 10.37
C GLY A 673 -27.47 -5.26 11.03
N PRO A 674 -27.50 -5.18 12.37
CA PRO A 674 -26.73 -4.19 13.13
C PRO A 674 -25.23 -4.24 12.80
N ARG A 675 -24.59 -3.06 12.84
CA ARG A 675 -23.17 -2.82 12.54
C ARG A 675 -22.79 -2.95 11.06
N ASN A 676 -23.74 -3.34 10.18
CA ASN A 676 -23.55 -3.35 8.73
C ASN A 676 -24.05 -2.06 8.10
N PHE A 677 -23.71 -1.88 6.82
CA PHE A 677 -24.08 -0.69 6.04
C PHE A 677 -24.68 -1.08 4.70
N PHE A 678 -25.32 -0.13 4.04
CA PHE A 678 -25.97 -0.30 2.74
C PHE A 678 -26.02 1.03 1.98
N ALA A 679 -26.44 0.98 0.72
CA ALA A 679 -26.49 2.10 -0.22
C ALA A 679 -25.10 2.63 -0.63
N GLU A 680 -24.07 1.80 -0.50
CA GLU A 680 -22.70 2.15 -0.96
C GLU A 680 -22.61 2.34 -2.47
N GLU A 681 -23.44 1.64 -3.26
CA GLU A 681 -23.48 1.76 -4.71
C GLU A 681 -23.85 3.18 -5.16
N GLN A 682 -24.71 3.86 -4.42
CA GLN A 682 -25.12 5.23 -4.71
C GLN A 682 -23.97 6.21 -4.49
N VAL A 683 -23.15 5.98 -3.47
CA VAL A 683 -21.97 6.80 -3.17
C VAL A 683 -20.86 6.55 -4.18
N LEU A 684 -20.67 5.28 -4.60
CA LEU A 684 -19.58 4.88 -5.50
C LEU A 684 -19.85 5.26 -6.97
N PHE A 685 -21.09 5.07 -7.43
CA PHE A 685 -21.43 5.13 -8.87
C PHE A 685 -22.52 6.16 -9.19
N GLY A 686 -23.01 6.88 -8.18
CA GLY A 686 -24.13 7.80 -8.32
C GLY A 686 -25.50 7.16 -8.14
N PRO A 687 -26.58 7.94 -8.27
CA PRO A 687 -27.93 7.46 -8.04
C PRO A 687 -28.25 6.21 -8.87
N ASN A 688 -28.72 5.16 -8.18
CA ASN A 688 -28.98 3.87 -8.78
C ASN A 688 -30.29 3.30 -8.21
N ASP A 689 -31.26 3.01 -9.09
CA ASP A 689 -32.56 2.43 -8.76
C ASP A 689 -32.56 0.88 -8.84
N GLU A 690 -31.40 0.26 -9.00
CA GLU A 690 -31.27 -1.19 -9.16
C GLU A 690 -31.63 -1.95 -7.89
N TYR A 691 -31.41 -1.32 -6.73
CA TYR A 691 -31.69 -1.88 -5.41
C TYR A 691 -32.77 -1.09 -4.67
N SER A 692 -33.64 -1.81 -3.96
CA SER A 692 -34.57 -1.25 -2.98
C SER A 692 -34.33 -1.87 -1.61
N TYR A 693 -34.68 -1.14 -0.54
CA TYR A 693 -34.40 -1.57 0.82
C TYR A 693 -35.72 -1.67 1.61
N ARG A 694 -35.99 -2.84 2.21
CA ARG A 694 -37.22 -3.11 2.96
C ARG A 694 -36.88 -3.41 4.41
N VAL A 695 -37.53 -2.73 5.33
CA VAL A 695 -37.41 -2.93 6.77
C VAL A 695 -38.16 -4.21 7.18
N VAL A 696 -37.44 -5.20 7.72
CA VAL A 696 -38.01 -6.46 8.21
C VAL A 696 -38.39 -6.38 9.69
N GLU A 697 -37.48 -5.80 10.49
CA GLU A 697 -37.69 -5.52 11.90
C GLU A 697 -37.54 -4.02 12.14
N PRO A 698 -38.31 -3.42 13.11
CA PRO A 698 -38.15 -2.00 13.42
C PRO A 698 -36.67 -1.63 13.55
N CYS A 699 -36.22 -0.63 12.83
CA CYS A 699 -34.81 -0.31 12.74
C CYS A 699 -34.48 1.15 13.05
N ARG A 700 -33.28 1.34 13.56
CA ARG A 700 -32.62 2.64 13.73
C ARG A 700 -31.41 2.66 12.78
N ILE A 701 -31.33 3.68 11.95
CA ILE A 701 -30.34 3.83 10.87
C ILE A 701 -29.70 5.21 10.98
N TYR A 702 -28.37 5.26 10.89
CA TYR A 702 -27.63 6.48 10.70
C TYR A 702 -27.36 6.71 9.24
N GLU A 703 -27.83 7.84 8.72
CA GLU A 703 -27.52 8.34 7.39
C GLU A 703 -26.25 9.21 7.47
N ILE A 704 -25.26 8.94 6.60
CA ILE A 704 -23.97 9.60 6.55
C ILE A 704 -23.80 10.19 5.14
N PRO A 705 -23.74 11.52 4.99
CA PRO A 705 -23.61 12.17 3.68
C PRO A 705 -22.29 11.82 2.97
N GLN A 706 -22.33 11.63 1.66
CA GLN A 706 -21.15 11.43 0.81
C GLN A 706 -20.10 12.54 1.00
N SER A 707 -20.54 13.78 1.20
CA SER A 707 -19.66 14.95 1.34
C SER A 707 -18.65 14.87 2.49
N VAL A 708 -18.91 14.02 3.51
CA VAL A 708 -17.99 13.85 4.65
C VAL A 708 -17.14 12.58 4.58
N ILE A 709 -17.38 11.73 3.57
CA ILE A 709 -16.66 10.45 3.40
C ILE A 709 -15.94 10.33 2.07
N SER A 710 -16.28 11.13 1.06
CA SER A 710 -15.66 11.07 -0.28
C SER A 710 -14.17 11.41 -0.32
N ASP A 711 -13.68 12.13 0.70
CA ASP A 711 -12.26 12.44 0.90
C ASP A 711 -11.56 11.48 1.90
N VAL A 712 -12.23 10.38 2.28
CA VAL A 712 -11.73 9.34 3.20
C VAL A 712 -11.47 8.05 2.42
N PRO A 713 -10.28 7.88 1.83
CA PRO A 713 -9.98 6.79 0.90
C PRO A 713 -10.31 5.39 1.45
N ILE A 714 -9.98 5.10 2.72
CA ILE A 714 -10.27 3.79 3.31
C ILE A 714 -11.77 3.47 3.36
N VAL A 715 -12.63 4.47 3.55
CA VAL A 715 -14.08 4.27 3.58
C VAL A 715 -14.59 3.94 2.17
N MET A 716 -14.15 4.72 1.17
CA MET A 716 -14.46 4.46 -0.24
C MET A 716 -13.98 3.06 -0.67
N TRP A 717 -12.77 2.69 -0.26
CA TRP A 717 -12.16 1.40 -0.54
C TRP A 717 -12.96 0.22 0.04
N LYS A 718 -13.36 0.31 1.31
CA LYS A 718 -14.18 -0.71 1.96
C LYS A 718 -15.59 -0.83 1.35
N MET A 719 -16.16 0.28 0.90
CA MET A 719 -17.42 0.26 0.16
C MET A 719 -17.26 -0.49 -1.17
N LEU A 720 -16.19 -0.22 -1.92
CA LEU A 720 -15.89 -0.92 -3.18
C LEU A 720 -15.73 -2.44 -2.94
N GLU A 721 -14.94 -2.84 -1.94
CA GLU A 721 -14.76 -4.25 -1.56
C GLU A 721 -16.10 -4.93 -1.24
N SER A 722 -16.97 -4.25 -0.47
CA SER A 722 -18.28 -4.80 -0.12
C SER A 722 -19.20 -4.92 -1.32
N PHE A 723 -19.21 -3.93 -2.19
CA PHE A 723 -19.98 -3.94 -3.42
C PHE A 723 -19.55 -5.08 -4.36
N GLU A 724 -18.26 -5.25 -4.59
CA GLU A 724 -17.72 -6.34 -5.41
C GLU A 724 -18.08 -7.72 -4.84
N PHE A 725 -17.93 -7.88 -3.52
CA PHE A 725 -18.28 -9.13 -2.85
C PHE A 725 -19.77 -9.45 -3.00
N ARG A 726 -20.67 -8.48 -2.76
CA ARG A 726 -22.13 -8.65 -2.94
C ARG A 726 -22.46 -8.97 -4.39
N ARG A 727 -21.86 -8.27 -5.35
CA ARG A 727 -22.07 -8.52 -6.80
C ARG A 727 -21.62 -9.93 -7.20
N SER A 728 -20.47 -10.37 -6.74
CA SER A 728 -19.94 -11.72 -7.06
C SER A 728 -20.79 -12.85 -6.47
N ALA A 729 -21.46 -12.60 -5.34
CA ALA A 729 -22.39 -13.57 -4.74
C ALA A 729 -23.75 -13.64 -5.47
N GLN A 730 -24.13 -12.60 -6.22
CA GLN A 730 -25.39 -12.50 -6.96
C GLN A 730 -25.33 -13.05 -8.39
N THR A 731 -24.16 -13.17 -8.98
CA THR A 731 -23.94 -13.66 -10.37
C THR A 731 -24.16 -15.17 -10.50
N ARG A 732 -24.76 -15.82 -9.52
CA ARG A 732 -25.05 -17.26 -9.46
C ARG A 732 -26.53 -17.58 -9.69
#